data_9d1d06c027d13c73408ca688cc566b95
#
_entry.id   9d1d06c027d13c73408ca688cc566b95
#
_cell.length_a   1.000
_cell.length_b   1.000
_cell.length_c   1.000
_cell.angle_alpha   90.00
_cell.angle_beta   90.00
_cell.angle_gamma   90.00
#
_symmetry.space_group_name_H-M   'P 1'
#
loop_
_entity.id
_entity.type
_entity.pdbx_description
1 polymer ?
#
loop_
_entity_poly.entity_id
_entity_poly.type
_entity_poly.pdbx_seq_one_letter_code
_entity_poly.pdbx_strand_id
1 'polypeptide(L)'
;TLTTTLAGFGLWAGSQGEHEGVTLVARNDDNYAEAAREIAKALLHFTKYTPQEVEIARNAAAELSRTALWSELYAAYEKAYSEAIERSVTRTNRAVLNDGGGTTEQINFVRQQLITEKPHWNRVMVEKVLPKRLHALEVLSHNLWWSWTSGARDLFEYIDQKLWSECEKNPIVFLDRLPLERLQELEQDGSFLAMLDGVYAMFNEYMSEKPDPKAPTIAYFSMEYGLHSSLKIYSGGLGILAGDYLKEASDKNVPMVAMGLLYRYGYFTQRLSAQGAQEATYEAQNFSKLPISPVRDELGNWTTVQIALPGRTLSARVWRCQVGRTDLFLLDTDYEANLDEDRQITHYLYGGDWENRLKQELLLGLGGIRALRAMGIKQEVYHCNEGHAAFIGIERIRDLVRRKLTFSEALEVVRSSSLFTTHTPVPAGHDAFPESMIRQYLAHYPDVLGITWEQFINLGKTNPNDPEERFSMSVLACNLSQEVNGVSWLHGEVSKDILGNMWPGYFKNELHIGYVTNGVHFPTWCASNLRRLYMRYFPEGFSGHDYDIPAWQKVHDIPAAELWQERIFLKRKLVDHIRKRYSDPAQVRIDSPRQMVQIVEGIKPDVLTIGFARRFATYKRAYLLFTNLDRLSAIVNNKERPVQFIFAGKAHPNDKPGQDLIKRIVEVAAMPQFVGKILFLQNYDMELARKMVQGVDVWLNTPTRPLEASGTSGEKCVMNGVLQFSVLDGWWVEGYKEGAGWALPMERTFADQRFQDELDAEMIYNTIEEQIVPLYYKRDEQNIPRDWVESVKRCVADIAANFTTNRMMRDYEERFYGKLAARRHEIVAGDYMLAREIAAWKRRISAAWDKVRIVEVKQAKIDREAMFVGEHYPFEIKIDVADLRPEDIGAELVVAKQIEYGQPVNVIETVPLERTAVEGTTVTYALDYRSGRSGSFDVALRIYPSNPHLPHRMDFALVKWA
;
A
#
# COMPACT_ATOMS: atom_id res chain seq x y z
N THR A 1 -28.23 -40.16 22.01
CA THR A 1 -27.73 -39.41 20.85
C THR A 1 -28.89 -38.96 19.99
N LEU A 2 -28.88 -37.68 19.53
CA LEU A 2 -29.84 -37.12 18.58
C LEU A 2 -29.10 -36.80 17.26
N THR A 3 -29.58 -37.35 16.18
CA THR A 3 -28.96 -37.17 14.83
C THR A 3 -30.04 -37.06 13.75
N THR A 4 -29.66 -36.70 12.55
CA THR A 4 -30.58 -36.56 11.41
C THR A 4 -30.25 -37.49 10.25
N THR A 5 -31.21 -37.74 9.39
CA THR A 5 -31.02 -38.56 8.16
C THR A 5 -30.15 -37.87 7.12
N LEU A 6 -29.71 -36.63 7.31
CA LEU A 6 -28.67 -36.00 6.46
C LEU A 6 -27.24 -36.38 6.87
N ALA A 7 -27.06 -36.84 8.11
CA ALA A 7 -25.74 -37.26 8.57
C ALA A 7 -25.49 -38.72 8.23
N GLY A 8 -24.32 -39.07 7.71
CA GLY A 8 -23.94 -40.45 7.41
C GLY A 8 -24.07 -41.36 8.61
N PHE A 9 -23.72 -40.86 9.81
CA PHE A 9 -23.97 -41.59 11.09
C PHE A 9 -25.46 -41.83 11.34
N GLY A 10 -26.32 -40.86 11.06
CA GLY A 10 -27.77 -41.00 11.23
C GLY A 10 -28.37 -42.03 10.27
N LEU A 11 -27.98 -42.03 9.03
CA LEU A 11 -28.39 -43.04 8.06
C LEU A 11 -27.92 -44.44 8.46
N TRP A 12 -26.67 -44.56 8.91
CA TRP A 12 -26.12 -45.83 9.36
C TRP A 12 -26.84 -46.32 10.62
N ALA A 13 -27.05 -45.49 11.65
CA ALA A 13 -27.77 -45.86 12.85
C ALA A 13 -29.20 -46.30 12.53
N GLY A 14 -29.90 -45.58 11.62
CA GLY A 14 -31.23 -46.00 11.16
C GLY A 14 -31.25 -47.34 10.47
N SER A 15 -30.19 -47.75 9.78
CA SER A 15 -30.06 -49.04 9.13
C SER A 15 -29.85 -50.18 10.12
N GLN A 16 -29.43 -49.90 11.35
CA GLN A 16 -29.28 -50.87 12.44
C GLN A 16 -30.60 -51.19 13.19
N GLY A 17 -31.68 -50.46 12.86
CA GLY A 17 -32.97 -50.60 13.49
C GLY A 17 -33.26 -49.49 14.52
N GLU A 18 -34.36 -49.62 15.25
CA GLU A 18 -34.72 -48.67 16.33
C GLU A 18 -33.92 -48.97 17.60
N HIS A 19 -33.29 -47.94 18.16
CA HIS A 19 -32.49 -48.01 19.39
C HIS A 19 -32.93 -46.96 20.40
N GLU A 20 -33.17 -47.38 21.64
CA GLU A 20 -33.58 -46.49 22.74
C GLU A 20 -32.55 -45.37 23.02
N GLY A 21 -31.27 -45.56 22.62
CA GLY A 21 -30.20 -44.63 22.86
C GLY A 21 -29.95 -43.65 21.73
N VAL A 22 -30.61 -43.74 20.58
CA VAL A 22 -30.41 -42.89 19.39
C VAL A 22 -31.76 -42.46 18.84
N THR A 23 -31.99 -41.15 18.82
CA THR A 23 -33.16 -40.56 18.18
C THR A 23 -32.76 -40.06 16.80
N LEU A 24 -33.42 -40.56 15.78
CA LEU A 24 -33.20 -40.18 14.39
C LEU A 24 -34.34 -39.27 13.93
N VAL A 25 -34.00 -38.09 13.45
CA VAL A 25 -34.93 -37.11 12.89
C VAL A 25 -34.79 -37.04 11.41
N ALA A 26 -35.88 -37.25 10.68
CA ALA A 26 -35.89 -37.11 9.23
C ALA A 26 -35.62 -35.65 8.81
N ARG A 27 -34.63 -35.43 8.00
CA ARG A 27 -34.26 -34.12 7.48
C ARG A 27 -33.93 -34.18 6.01
N ASN A 28 -34.46 -33.21 5.24
CA ASN A 28 -34.11 -32.91 3.87
C ASN A 28 -34.06 -31.39 3.69
N ASP A 29 -33.79 -30.93 2.50
CA ASP A 29 -33.62 -29.50 2.23
C ASP A 29 -34.90 -28.68 2.41
N ASP A 30 -36.09 -29.33 2.36
CA ASP A 30 -37.40 -28.66 2.37
C ASP A 30 -38.11 -28.70 3.74
N ASN A 31 -37.69 -29.56 4.68
CA ASN A 31 -38.41 -29.81 5.91
C ASN A 31 -37.79 -29.20 7.19
N TYR A 32 -37.05 -28.09 7.07
CA TYR A 32 -36.30 -27.46 8.16
C TYR A 32 -37.19 -27.20 9.41
N ALA A 33 -38.36 -26.56 9.22
CA ALA A 33 -39.25 -26.22 10.33
C ALA A 33 -39.88 -27.44 11.02
N GLU A 34 -40.09 -28.53 10.28
CA GLU A 34 -40.57 -29.80 10.81
C GLU A 34 -39.45 -30.49 11.58
N ALA A 35 -38.27 -30.62 11.01
CA ALA A 35 -37.10 -31.18 11.67
C ALA A 35 -36.78 -30.44 13.00
N ALA A 36 -36.84 -29.10 12.98
CA ALA A 36 -36.63 -28.30 14.20
C ALA A 36 -37.67 -28.60 15.28
N ARG A 37 -38.95 -28.81 14.93
CA ARG A 37 -40.01 -29.22 15.87
C ARG A 37 -39.78 -30.61 16.42
N GLU A 38 -39.40 -31.56 15.60
CA GLU A 38 -39.11 -32.92 16.04
C GLU A 38 -37.86 -32.99 16.94
N ILE A 39 -36.83 -32.22 16.65
CA ILE A 39 -35.67 -32.07 17.54
C ILE A 39 -36.10 -31.50 18.90
N ALA A 40 -36.88 -30.42 18.89
CA ALA A 40 -37.38 -29.80 20.13
C ALA A 40 -38.25 -30.80 20.94
N LYS A 41 -39.09 -31.57 20.29
CA LYS A 41 -39.93 -32.62 20.89
C LYS A 41 -39.07 -33.73 21.51
N ALA A 42 -38.05 -34.19 20.78
CA ALA A 42 -37.11 -35.21 21.30
C ALA A 42 -36.34 -34.70 22.52
N LEU A 43 -35.88 -33.47 22.53
CA LEU A 43 -35.22 -32.85 23.68
C LEU A 43 -36.16 -32.72 24.88
N LEU A 44 -37.39 -32.23 24.66
CA LEU A 44 -38.40 -32.13 25.72
C LEU A 44 -38.81 -33.51 26.26
N HIS A 45 -38.83 -34.56 25.44
CA HIS A 45 -39.09 -35.91 25.84
C HIS A 45 -37.97 -36.44 26.76
N PHE A 46 -36.73 -36.23 26.36
CA PHE A 46 -35.55 -36.64 27.12
C PHE A 46 -35.47 -35.93 28.51
N THR A 47 -35.93 -34.69 28.62
CA THR A 47 -35.97 -33.98 29.95
C THR A 47 -36.94 -34.60 30.95
N LYS A 48 -37.84 -35.48 30.49
CA LYS A 48 -38.80 -36.18 31.35
C LYS A 48 -38.32 -37.56 31.80
N TYR A 49 -37.19 -38.02 31.30
CA TYR A 49 -36.62 -39.31 31.65
C TYR A 49 -36.23 -39.35 33.12
N THR A 50 -36.54 -40.45 33.76
CA THR A 50 -36.01 -40.78 35.06
C THR A 50 -34.52 -41.13 34.98
N PRO A 51 -33.76 -41.05 36.07
CA PRO A 51 -32.36 -41.46 36.08
C PRO A 51 -32.12 -42.85 35.51
N GLN A 52 -33.05 -43.78 35.73
CA GLN A 52 -32.97 -45.15 35.25
C GLN A 52 -33.19 -45.25 33.73
N GLU A 53 -34.12 -44.49 33.15
CA GLU A 53 -34.34 -44.40 31.70
C GLU A 53 -33.17 -43.74 30.99
N VAL A 54 -32.53 -42.71 31.60
CA VAL A 54 -31.31 -42.11 31.09
C VAL A 54 -30.17 -43.12 31.03
N GLU A 55 -30.06 -43.98 32.07
CA GLU A 55 -29.02 -45.00 32.09
C GLU A 55 -29.26 -46.09 31.01
N ILE A 56 -30.49 -46.53 30.81
CA ILE A 56 -30.87 -47.45 29.74
C ILE A 56 -30.54 -46.86 28.39
N ALA A 57 -30.91 -45.61 28.10
CA ALA A 57 -30.61 -44.92 26.84
C ALA A 57 -29.10 -44.76 26.61
N ARG A 58 -28.35 -44.48 27.65
CA ARG A 58 -26.88 -44.38 27.58
C ARG A 58 -26.24 -45.76 27.22
N ASN A 59 -26.70 -46.80 27.89
CA ASN A 59 -26.18 -48.13 27.63
C ASN A 59 -26.52 -48.60 26.20
N ALA A 60 -27.75 -48.36 25.74
CA ALA A 60 -28.16 -48.64 24.37
C ALA A 60 -27.34 -47.87 23.33
N ALA A 61 -27.07 -46.59 23.56
CA ALA A 61 -26.20 -45.79 22.69
C ALA A 61 -24.75 -46.26 22.69
N ALA A 62 -24.24 -46.67 23.86
CA ALA A 62 -22.89 -47.21 24.01
C ALA A 62 -22.75 -48.57 23.30
N GLU A 63 -23.77 -49.40 23.35
CA GLU A 63 -23.80 -50.70 22.66
C GLU A 63 -23.78 -50.50 21.13
N LEU A 64 -24.63 -49.64 20.63
CA LEU A 64 -24.62 -49.28 19.21
C LEU A 64 -23.26 -48.71 18.75
N SER A 65 -22.65 -47.87 19.59
CA SER A 65 -21.34 -47.24 19.23
C SER A 65 -20.21 -48.25 19.12
N ARG A 66 -20.29 -49.40 19.82
CA ARG A 66 -19.31 -50.48 19.71
C ARG A 66 -19.26 -51.07 18.30
N THR A 67 -20.40 -51.15 17.63
CA THR A 67 -20.47 -51.68 16.24
C THR A 67 -19.94 -50.66 15.21
N ALA A 68 -19.69 -49.42 15.62
CA ALA A 68 -19.05 -48.39 14.79
C ALA A 68 -17.56 -48.19 15.12
N LEU A 69 -16.97 -49.02 15.98
CA LEU A 69 -15.54 -48.96 16.26
C LEU A 69 -14.74 -49.39 15.02
N TRP A 70 -13.58 -48.80 14.86
CA TRP A 70 -12.68 -49.16 13.76
C TRP A 70 -12.31 -50.62 13.74
N SER A 71 -12.24 -51.30 14.85
CA SER A 71 -12.05 -52.74 14.95
C SER A 71 -13.12 -53.53 14.21
N GLU A 72 -14.38 -53.12 14.31
CA GLU A 72 -15.49 -53.75 13.63
C GLU A 72 -15.59 -53.34 12.16
N LEU A 73 -15.43 -52.05 11.88
CA LEU A 73 -15.45 -51.53 10.50
C LEU A 73 -14.28 -52.06 9.69
N TYR A 74 -13.11 -52.24 10.31
CA TYR A 74 -11.92 -52.75 9.64
C TYR A 74 -12.11 -54.21 9.17
N ALA A 75 -12.88 -55.02 9.90
CA ALA A 75 -13.20 -56.38 9.44
C ALA A 75 -13.95 -56.39 8.10
N ALA A 76 -14.78 -55.39 7.83
CA ALA A 76 -15.44 -55.26 6.52
C ALA A 76 -14.44 -54.90 5.40
N TYR A 77 -13.41 -54.12 5.69
CA TYR A 77 -12.32 -53.84 4.75
C TYR A 77 -11.46 -55.08 4.53
N GLU A 78 -11.11 -55.83 5.56
CA GLU A 78 -10.35 -57.09 5.40
C GLU A 78 -11.09 -58.09 4.55
N LYS A 79 -12.41 -58.24 4.73
CA LYS A 79 -13.24 -59.06 3.86
C LYS A 79 -13.22 -58.56 2.43
N ALA A 80 -13.39 -57.27 2.20
CA ALA A 80 -13.34 -56.70 0.84
C ALA A 80 -11.97 -56.86 0.19
N TYR A 81 -10.88 -56.74 0.93
CA TYR A 81 -9.53 -57.00 0.43
C TYR A 81 -9.32 -58.47 0.10
N SER A 82 -9.79 -59.36 0.98
CA SER A 82 -9.72 -60.83 0.74
C SER A 82 -10.49 -61.24 -0.52
N GLU A 83 -11.72 -60.72 -0.68
CA GLU A 83 -12.51 -60.94 -1.89
C GLU A 83 -11.85 -60.38 -3.14
N ALA A 84 -11.22 -59.20 -3.06
CA ALA A 84 -10.51 -58.59 -4.17
C ALA A 84 -9.27 -59.42 -4.57
N ILE A 85 -8.53 -59.94 -3.60
CA ILE A 85 -7.38 -60.82 -3.80
C ILE A 85 -7.84 -62.13 -4.42
N GLU A 86 -8.89 -62.77 -3.92
CA GLU A 86 -9.44 -63.99 -4.42
C GLU A 86 -9.93 -63.84 -5.87
N ARG A 87 -10.64 -62.77 -6.18
CA ARG A 87 -11.04 -62.40 -7.54
C ARG A 87 -9.86 -62.18 -8.46
N SER A 88 -8.79 -61.56 -7.96
CA SER A 88 -7.53 -61.34 -8.70
C SER A 88 -6.86 -62.66 -9.00
N VAL A 89 -6.72 -63.56 -8.02
CA VAL A 89 -6.17 -64.90 -8.19
C VAL A 89 -7.02 -65.73 -9.17
N THR A 90 -8.34 -65.65 -9.08
CA THR A 90 -9.25 -66.37 -10.00
C THR A 90 -9.11 -65.86 -11.41
N ARG A 91 -8.95 -64.55 -11.62
CA ARG A 91 -8.67 -63.95 -12.94
C ARG A 91 -7.34 -64.39 -13.48
N THR A 92 -6.29 -64.43 -12.68
CA THR A 92 -4.95 -64.88 -13.05
C THR A 92 -4.95 -66.35 -13.42
N ASN A 93 -5.60 -67.21 -12.61
CA ASN A 93 -5.71 -68.65 -12.89
C ASN A 93 -6.54 -68.90 -14.15
N ARG A 94 -7.62 -68.18 -14.44
CA ARG A 94 -8.37 -68.29 -15.70
C ARG A 94 -7.54 -67.83 -16.89
N ALA A 95 -6.71 -66.77 -16.75
CA ALA A 95 -5.81 -66.37 -17.80
C ALA A 95 -4.71 -67.39 -18.09
N VAL A 96 -4.20 -68.06 -17.03
CA VAL A 96 -3.16 -69.14 -17.16
C VAL A 96 -3.74 -70.42 -17.76
N LEU A 97 -5.02 -70.75 -17.50
CA LEU A 97 -5.67 -71.93 -18.00
C LEU A 97 -6.16 -71.84 -19.47
N ASN A 98 -6.35 -70.60 -19.96
CA ASN A 98 -6.87 -70.35 -21.29
C ASN A 98 -5.83 -70.02 -22.36
N ASP A 99 -4.58 -69.76 -21.99
CA ASP A 99 -3.56 -69.45 -23.00
C ASP A 99 -2.13 -69.84 -22.56
N GLY A 100 -1.54 -70.70 -23.31
CA GLY A 100 -0.12 -71.00 -23.23
C GLY A 100 0.71 -69.84 -23.83
N GLY A 101 0.56 -68.60 -23.37
CA GLY A 101 1.48 -67.52 -23.77
C GLY A 101 0.93 -66.16 -24.06
N GLY A 102 0.11 -65.58 -23.21
CA GLY A 102 -0.43 -64.25 -23.58
C GLY A 102 -0.91 -63.32 -22.52
N THR A 103 -0.35 -63.32 -21.30
CA THR A 103 -0.76 -62.38 -20.26
C THR A 103 -0.46 -60.89 -20.59
N THR A 104 0.54 -60.67 -21.43
CA THR A 104 0.90 -59.30 -21.86
C THR A 104 -0.09 -58.78 -22.93
N GLU A 105 -0.55 -59.67 -23.84
CA GLU A 105 -1.53 -59.26 -24.87
C GLU A 105 -2.91 -58.96 -24.29
N GLN A 106 -3.39 -59.76 -23.32
CA GLN A 106 -4.67 -59.50 -22.66
C GLN A 106 -4.65 -58.23 -21.80
N ILE A 107 -3.56 -57.93 -21.11
CA ILE A 107 -3.40 -56.65 -20.38
C ILE A 107 -3.36 -55.49 -21.36
N ASN A 108 -2.66 -55.62 -22.49
CA ASN A 108 -2.63 -54.61 -23.54
C ASN A 108 -3.99 -54.46 -24.24
N PHE A 109 -4.75 -55.54 -24.41
CA PHE A 109 -6.10 -55.48 -24.98
C PHE A 109 -7.08 -54.77 -24.04
N VAL A 110 -7.06 -55.05 -22.74
CA VAL A 110 -7.86 -54.32 -21.74
C VAL A 110 -7.43 -52.85 -21.63
N ARG A 111 -6.13 -52.58 -21.70
CA ARG A 111 -5.63 -51.18 -21.76
C ARG A 111 -6.04 -50.49 -23.05
N GLN A 112 -5.99 -51.14 -24.18
CA GLN A 112 -6.46 -50.58 -25.45
C GLN A 112 -7.98 -50.31 -25.44
N GLN A 113 -8.80 -51.22 -24.90
CA GLN A 113 -10.24 -50.98 -24.73
C GLN A 113 -10.52 -49.82 -23.76
N LEU A 114 -9.80 -49.75 -22.64
CA LEU A 114 -9.92 -48.59 -21.73
C LEU A 114 -9.47 -47.27 -22.33
N ILE A 115 -8.51 -47.30 -23.27
CA ILE A 115 -8.07 -46.12 -24.01
C ILE A 115 -9.08 -45.73 -25.09
N THR A 116 -9.69 -46.70 -25.76
CA THR A 116 -10.71 -46.49 -26.83
C THR A 116 -12.08 -46.08 -26.26
N GLU A 117 -12.38 -46.43 -25.00
CA GLU A 117 -13.63 -46.01 -24.32
C GLU A 117 -13.51 -44.65 -23.61
N LYS A 118 -12.32 -44.11 -23.51
CA LYS A 118 -12.15 -42.73 -23.01
C LYS A 118 -12.58 -41.73 -24.07
N PRO A 119 -13.38 -40.73 -23.70
CA PRO A 119 -13.75 -39.71 -24.63
C PRO A 119 -12.48 -39.01 -25.13
N HIS A 120 -12.34 -38.87 -26.43
CA HIS A 120 -11.35 -37.96 -27.02
C HIS A 120 -11.79 -36.54 -26.73
N TRP A 121 -11.20 -35.98 -25.69
CA TRP A 121 -11.39 -34.55 -25.35
C TRP A 121 -10.65 -33.72 -26.39
N ASN A 122 -11.38 -33.12 -27.31
CA ASN A 122 -10.84 -32.06 -28.12
C ASN A 122 -11.01 -30.75 -27.35
N ARG A 123 -9.89 -30.11 -27.05
CA ARG A 123 -9.94 -28.79 -26.47
C ARG A 123 -10.35 -27.78 -27.54
N VAL A 124 -11.57 -27.28 -27.46
CA VAL A 124 -12.06 -26.22 -28.32
C VAL A 124 -11.98 -24.92 -27.53
N MET A 125 -11.27 -23.96 -28.05
CA MET A 125 -11.32 -22.59 -27.53
C MET A 125 -12.50 -21.89 -28.23
N VAL A 126 -13.49 -21.49 -27.48
CA VAL A 126 -14.59 -20.67 -27.97
C VAL A 126 -14.35 -19.26 -27.45
N GLU A 127 -13.96 -18.37 -28.34
CA GLU A 127 -13.83 -16.96 -28.02
C GLU A 127 -15.15 -16.27 -28.22
N LYS A 128 -15.56 -15.43 -27.27
CA LYS A 128 -16.73 -14.59 -27.40
C LYS A 128 -16.36 -13.34 -28.19
N VAL A 129 -17.00 -13.14 -29.31
CA VAL A 129 -16.89 -11.89 -30.07
C VAL A 129 -18.08 -11.01 -29.70
N LEU A 130 -17.84 -9.81 -29.21
CA LEU A 130 -18.91 -8.86 -28.96
C LEU A 130 -19.52 -8.38 -30.29
N PRO A 131 -20.82 -8.17 -30.34
CA PRO A 131 -21.49 -7.51 -31.48
C PRO A 131 -20.79 -6.18 -31.80
N LYS A 132 -20.67 -5.87 -33.09
CA LYS A 132 -19.96 -4.65 -33.56
C LYS A 132 -20.43 -3.37 -32.88
N ARG A 133 -21.71 -3.29 -32.59
CA ARG A 133 -22.31 -2.10 -31.94
C ARG A 133 -21.90 -1.96 -30.49
N LEU A 134 -21.45 -3.06 -29.83
CA LEU A 134 -21.02 -3.12 -28.45
C LEU A 134 -19.49 -3.17 -28.30
N HIS A 135 -18.72 -3.05 -29.38
CA HIS A 135 -17.24 -3.13 -29.35
C HIS A 135 -16.60 -2.10 -28.40
N ALA A 136 -17.23 -0.95 -28.20
CA ALA A 136 -16.78 0.06 -27.24
C ALA A 136 -16.65 -0.49 -25.81
N LEU A 137 -17.46 -1.48 -25.40
CA LEU A 137 -17.36 -2.13 -24.10
C LEU A 137 -16.02 -2.88 -23.92
N GLU A 138 -15.53 -3.51 -24.98
CA GLU A 138 -14.25 -4.21 -24.96
C GLU A 138 -13.10 -3.22 -24.76
N VAL A 139 -13.10 -2.12 -25.52
CA VAL A 139 -12.09 -1.07 -25.40
C VAL A 139 -12.08 -0.47 -23.99
N LEU A 140 -13.26 -0.12 -23.47
CA LEU A 140 -13.40 0.44 -22.12
C LEU A 140 -12.94 -0.55 -21.03
N SER A 141 -13.21 -1.87 -21.19
CA SER A 141 -12.89 -2.88 -20.21
C SER A 141 -11.37 -3.05 -20.00
N HIS A 142 -10.56 -2.74 -21.00
CA HIS A 142 -9.11 -2.88 -20.96
C HIS A 142 -8.36 -1.62 -20.47
N ASN A 143 -9.07 -0.48 -20.34
CA ASN A 143 -8.48 0.76 -19.81
C ASN A 143 -9.11 1.11 -18.46
N LEU A 144 -8.29 1.19 -17.41
CA LEU A 144 -8.77 1.43 -16.04
C LEU A 144 -9.46 2.78 -15.82
N TRP A 145 -9.48 3.70 -16.79
CA TRP A 145 -10.22 4.98 -16.75
C TRP A 145 -11.66 4.81 -16.30
N TRP A 146 -12.33 3.74 -16.71
CA TRP A 146 -13.70 3.45 -16.28
C TRP A 146 -13.83 3.35 -14.75
N SER A 147 -12.79 2.92 -14.04
CA SER A 147 -12.85 2.61 -12.61
C SER A 147 -13.04 3.83 -11.72
N TRP A 148 -12.70 5.01 -12.17
CA TRP A 148 -12.91 6.28 -11.45
C TRP A 148 -13.89 7.24 -12.14
N THR A 149 -14.35 6.91 -13.34
CA THR A 149 -15.36 7.68 -14.07
C THR A 149 -16.75 7.14 -13.77
N SER A 150 -17.60 7.93 -13.13
CA SER A 150 -18.92 7.46 -12.66
C SER A 150 -19.81 6.94 -13.78
N GLY A 151 -19.93 7.67 -14.89
CA GLY A 151 -20.72 7.23 -16.04
C GLY A 151 -20.28 5.89 -16.62
N ALA A 152 -18.98 5.62 -16.66
CA ALA A 152 -18.47 4.35 -17.15
C ALA A 152 -18.72 3.19 -16.17
N ARG A 153 -18.70 3.44 -14.86
CA ARG A 153 -19.11 2.44 -13.85
C ARG A 153 -20.59 2.12 -13.92
N ASP A 154 -21.41 3.15 -14.04
CA ASP A 154 -22.88 3.03 -14.16
C ASP A 154 -23.27 2.22 -15.40
N LEU A 155 -22.50 2.30 -16.49
CA LEU A 155 -22.69 1.53 -17.71
C LEU A 155 -22.60 0.01 -17.46
N PHE A 156 -21.57 -0.48 -16.75
CA PHE A 156 -21.43 -1.90 -16.43
C PHE A 156 -22.49 -2.38 -15.43
N GLU A 157 -22.86 -1.55 -14.45
CA GLU A 157 -23.91 -1.86 -13.49
C GLU A 157 -25.30 -1.96 -14.16
N TYR A 158 -25.56 -1.18 -15.19
CA TYR A 158 -26.82 -1.21 -15.97
C TYR A 158 -27.03 -2.53 -16.71
N ILE A 159 -25.95 -3.11 -17.22
CA ILE A 159 -26.03 -4.35 -18.03
C ILE A 159 -26.57 -5.51 -17.20
N ASP A 160 -25.98 -5.82 -16.05
CA ASP A 160 -26.41 -6.82 -15.08
C ASP A 160 -25.73 -6.57 -13.73
N GLN A 161 -26.44 -5.96 -12.79
CA GLN A 161 -25.93 -5.61 -11.46
C GLN A 161 -25.51 -6.83 -10.64
N LYS A 162 -26.23 -7.96 -10.78
CA LYS A 162 -25.94 -9.17 -10.03
C LYS A 162 -24.66 -9.82 -10.54
N LEU A 163 -24.58 -10.06 -11.83
CA LEU A 163 -23.38 -10.65 -12.46
C LEU A 163 -22.15 -9.73 -12.29
N TRP A 164 -22.35 -8.40 -12.39
CA TRP A 164 -21.29 -7.41 -12.11
C TRP A 164 -20.69 -7.56 -10.71
N SER A 165 -21.56 -7.77 -9.71
CA SER A 165 -21.12 -8.03 -8.34
C SER A 165 -20.42 -9.39 -8.17
N GLU A 166 -20.94 -10.44 -8.84
CA GLU A 166 -20.35 -11.78 -8.82
C GLU A 166 -18.98 -11.84 -9.51
N CYS A 167 -18.75 -11.00 -10.49
CA CYS A 167 -17.46 -10.85 -11.17
C CYS A 167 -16.48 -9.92 -10.44
N GLU A 168 -16.75 -9.57 -9.18
CA GLU A 168 -15.94 -8.64 -8.38
C GLU A 168 -15.64 -7.32 -9.13
N LYS A 169 -16.59 -6.88 -9.97
CA LYS A 169 -16.48 -5.69 -10.82
C LYS A 169 -15.30 -5.75 -11.81
N ASN A 170 -14.88 -6.92 -12.21
CA ASN A 170 -13.92 -7.10 -13.29
C ASN A 170 -14.65 -7.09 -14.63
N PRO A 171 -14.53 -6.03 -15.47
CA PRO A 171 -15.32 -5.90 -16.71
C PRO A 171 -14.95 -6.96 -17.74
N ILE A 172 -13.74 -7.46 -17.77
CA ILE A 172 -13.28 -8.49 -18.71
C ILE A 172 -13.97 -9.83 -18.39
N VAL A 173 -13.92 -10.26 -17.12
CA VAL A 173 -14.61 -11.46 -16.64
C VAL A 173 -16.12 -11.30 -16.81
N PHE A 174 -16.63 -10.09 -16.54
CA PHE A 174 -18.05 -9.78 -16.69
C PHE A 174 -18.55 -9.94 -18.13
N LEU A 175 -17.87 -9.32 -19.10
CA LEU A 175 -18.20 -9.43 -20.51
C LEU A 175 -18.09 -10.88 -21.02
N ASP A 176 -17.13 -11.62 -20.53
CA ASP A 176 -16.97 -13.05 -20.84
C ASP A 176 -18.15 -13.90 -20.36
N ARG A 177 -18.68 -13.60 -19.16
CA ARG A 177 -19.75 -14.38 -18.54
C ARG A 177 -21.16 -13.95 -18.96
N LEU A 178 -21.32 -12.80 -19.63
CA LEU A 178 -22.63 -12.35 -20.12
C LEU A 178 -23.23 -13.36 -21.11
N PRO A 179 -24.51 -13.74 -20.97
CA PRO A 179 -25.19 -14.56 -21.96
C PRO A 179 -25.25 -13.87 -23.32
N LEU A 180 -25.24 -14.65 -24.41
CA LEU A 180 -25.36 -14.11 -25.77
C LEU A 180 -26.69 -13.39 -25.97
N GLU A 181 -27.75 -13.92 -25.39
CA GLU A 181 -29.10 -13.33 -25.42
C GLU A 181 -29.08 -11.93 -24.82
N ARG A 182 -28.37 -11.73 -23.71
CA ARG A 182 -28.27 -10.40 -23.09
C ARG A 182 -27.54 -9.41 -24.00
N LEU A 183 -26.48 -9.84 -24.68
CA LEU A 183 -25.77 -9.01 -25.64
C LEU A 183 -26.67 -8.58 -26.81
N GLN A 184 -27.52 -9.50 -27.30
CA GLN A 184 -28.48 -9.22 -28.36
C GLN A 184 -29.58 -8.24 -27.93
N GLU A 185 -30.06 -8.34 -26.67
CA GLU A 185 -30.97 -7.39 -26.07
C GLU A 185 -30.36 -5.98 -26.00
N LEU A 186 -29.09 -5.88 -25.56
CA LEU A 186 -28.37 -4.60 -25.44
C LEU A 186 -28.16 -3.92 -26.79
N GLU A 187 -27.98 -4.68 -27.90
CA GLU A 187 -27.90 -4.11 -29.26
C GLU A 187 -29.19 -3.42 -29.71
N GLN A 188 -30.30 -3.78 -29.09
CA GLN A 188 -31.64 -3.23 -29.42
C GLN A 188 -32.11 -2.21 -28.38
N ASP A 189 -31.43 -2.08 -27.25
CA ASP A 189 -31.74 -1.12 -26.19
C ASP A 189 -31.21 0.28 -26.56
N GLY A 190 -32.05 1.13 -27.13
CA GLY A 190 -31.68 2.48 -27.52
C GLY A 190 -31.18 3.35 -26.36
N SER A 191 -31.67 3.14 -25.13
CA SER A 191 -31.26 3.88 -23.95
C SER A 191 -29.86 3.48 -23.54
N PHE A 192 -29.57 2.17 -23.54
CA PHE A 192 -28.23 1.64 -23.27
C PHE A 192 -27.24 2.11 -24.34
N LEU A 193 -27.58 2.02 -25.61
CA LEU A 193 -26.72 2.45 -26.71
C LEU A 193 -26.37 3.94 -26.62
N ALA A 194 -27.34 4.79 -26.28
CA ALA A 194 -27.07 6.21 -26.07
C ALA A 194 -26.12 6.47 -24.90
N MET A 195 -26.26 5.71 -23.80
CA MET A 195 -25.35 5.78 -22.66
C MET A 195 -23.94 5.29 -23.05
N LEU A 196 -23.84 4.18 -23.77
CA LEU A 196 -22.58 3.63 -24.26
C LEU A 196 -21.85 4.63 -25.18
N ASP A 197 -22.57 5.19 -26.14
CA ASP A 197 -22.02 6.18 -27.08
C ASP A 197 -21.52 7.44 -26.35
N GLY A 198 -22.30 7.92 -25.37
CA GLY A 198 -21.91 9.07 -24.56
C GLY A 198 -20.64 8.81 -23.74
N VAL A 199 -20.55 7.66 -23.07
CA VAL A 199 -19.36 7.26 -22.29
C VAL A 199 -18.15 7.06 -23.21
N TYR A 200 -18.34 6.42 -24.36
CA TYR A 200 -17.25 6.18 -25.31
C TYR A 200 -16.76 7.46 -25.98
N ALA A 201 -17.66 8.40 -26.25
CA ALA A 201 -17.26 9.73 -26.74
C ALA A 201 -16.41 10.48 -25.70
N MET A 202 -16.82 10.50 -24.43
CA MET A 202 -16.03 11.09 -23.34
C MET A 202 -14.66 10.42 -23.21
N PHE A 203 -14.60 9.10 -23.32
CA PHE A 203 -13.34 8.36 -23.28
C PHE A 203 -12.40 8.74 -24.44
N ASN A 204 -12.93 8.81 -25.66
CA ASN A 204 -12.15 9.19 -26.84
C ASN A 204 -11.65 10.64 -26.76
N GLU A 205 -12.48 11.56 -26.30
CA GLU A 205 -12.09 12.94 -26.02
C GLU A 205 -10.95 12.99 -25.01
N TYR A 206 -11.13 12.34 -23.88
CA TYR A 206 -10.11 12.21 -22.85
C TYR A 206 -8.79 11.65 -23.38
N MET A 207 -8.82 10.55 -24.13
CA MET A 207 -7.61 9.92 -24.68
C MET A 207 -6.96 10.72 -25.84
N SER A 208 -7.69 11.60 -26.51
CA SER A 208 -7.18 12.39 -27.64
C SER A 208 -6.39 13.62 -27.23
N GLU A 209 -6.53 14.07 -25.99
CA GLU A 209 -5.83 15.23 -25.46
C GLU A 209 -4.32 14.93 -25.40
N LYS A 210 -3.52 15.85 -25.90
CA LYS A 210 -2.06 15.71 -25.92
C LYS A 210 -1.46 16.37 -24.69
N PRO A 211 -0.37 15.78 -24.12
CA PRO A 211 0.33 16.40 -23.02
C PRO A 211 0.99 17.72 -23.43
N ASP A 212 1.24 18.60 -22.47
CA ASP A 212 2.05 19.78 -22.69
C ASP A 212 3.45 19.36 -23.19
N PRO A 213 3.87 19.80 -24.39
CA PRO A 213 5.17 19.42 -24.94
C PRO A 213 6.35 19.98 -24.14
N LYS A 214 6.11 20.88 -23.20
CA LYS A 214 7.13 21.43 -22.28
C LYS A 214 7.17 20.71 -20.94
N ALA A 215 6.18 19.90 -20.63
CA ALA A 215 6.17 19.14 -19.39
C ALA A 215 7.28 18.08 -19.40
N PRO A 216 8.00 17.92 -18.27
CA PRO A 216 9.04 16.91 -18.16
C PRO A 216 8.46 15.49 -18.28
N THR A 217 9.18 14.62 -18.99
CA THR A 217 8.82 13.22 -19.11
C THR A 217 9.35 12.43 -17.92
N ILE A 218 8.50 11.62 -17.29
CA ILE A 218 8.77 10.99 -16.00
C ILE A 218 8.68 9.47 -16.09
N ALA A 219 9.66 8.76 -15.52
CA ALA A 219 9.58 7.32 -15.25
C ALA A 219 9.41 7.11 -13.74
N TYR A 220 8.28 6.54 -13.33
CA TYR A 220 7.92 6.28 -11.95
C TYR A 220 8.06 4.78 -11.62
N PHE A 221 8.88 4.45 -10.62
CA PHE A 221 9.18 3.07 -10.24
C PHE A 221 8.64 2.75 -8.85
N SER A 222 7.81 1.74 -8.75
CA SER A 222 7.28 1.23 -7.48
C SER A 222 7.05 -0.28 -7.56
N MET A 223 7.21 -0.96 -6.43
CA MET A 223 6.98 -2.40 -6.33
C MET A 223 5.50 -2.77 -6.30
N GLU A 224 4.62 -1.84 -6.00
CA GLU A 224 3.18 -2.07 -5.87
C GLU A 224 2.33 -0.90 -6.38
N TYR A 225 1.15 -1.22 -6.96
CA TYR A 225 0.18 -0.25 -7.47
C TYR A 225 -1.24 -0.68 -7.15
N GLY A 226 -1.94 0.09 -6.32
CA GLY A 226 -3.34 -0.12 -5.96
C GLY A 226 -4.27 0.63 -6.91
N LEU A 227 -4.61 0.01 -8.03
CA LEU A 227 -5.42 0.62 -9.09
C LEU A 227 -6.89 0.22 -9.04
N HIS A 228 -7.15 -1.08 -8.99
CA HIS A 228 -8.48 -1.67 -8.91
C HIS A 228 -8.42 -3.05 -8.25
N SER A 229 -9.52 -3.49 -7.64
CA SER A 229 -9.60 -4.80 -6.94
C SER A 229 -9.34 -6.01 -7.87
N SER A 230 -9.62 -5.88 -9.17
CA SER A 230 -9.35 -6.93 -10.16
C SER A 230 -7.86 -7.17 -10.42
N LEU A 231 -6.99 -6.22 -10.11
CA LEU A 231 -5.54 -6.31 -10.32
C LEU A 231 -4.82 -6.33 -8.97
N LYS A 232 -4.50 -7.52 -8.48
CA LYS A 232 -3.96 -7.74 -7.12
C LYS A 232 -2.44 -7.54 -7.08
N ILE A 233 -1.97 -6.32 -7.33
CA ILE A 233 -0.54 -5.96 -7.32
C ILE A 233 -0.21 -4.90 -6.26
N TYR A 234 -0.94 -4.85 -5.16
CA TYR A 234 -0.70 -3.97 -4.02
C TYR A 234 -1.02 -4.66 -2.70
N SER A 235 -0.45 -4.18 -1.61
CA SER A 235 -0.72 -4.67 -0.26
C SER A 235 -1.30 -3.61 0.68
N GLY A 236 -0.80 -2.39 0.61
CA GLY A 236 -1.11 -1.34 1.57
C GLY A 236 -1.11 0.08 1.01
N GLY A 237 -0.85 1.05 1.91
CA GLY A 237 -0.92 2.47 1.60
C GLY A 237 0.03 2.95 0.50
N LEU A 238 1.24 2.36 0.44
CA LEU A 238 2.23 2.69 -0.59
C LEU A 238 1.67 2.42 -2.00
N GLY A 239 1.10 1.23 -2.20
CA GLY A 239 0.54 0.86 -3.50
C GLY A 239 -0.70 1.67 -3.85
N ILE A 240 -1.57 1.96 -2.87
CA ILE A 240 -2.74 2.82 -3.09
C ILE A 240 -2.30 4.22 -3.52
N LEU A 241 -1.28 4.79 -2.87
CA LEU A 241 -0.73 6.08 -3.27
C LEU A 241 -0.18 6.05 -4.69
N ALA A 242 0.63 5.05 -5.03
CA ALA A 242 1.18 4.89 -6.38
C ALA A 242 0.06 4.76 -7.43
N GLY A 243 -1.00 4.00 -7.12
CA GLY A 243 -2.18 3.88 -7.99
C GLY A 243 -2.94 5.19 -8.17
N ASP A 244 -3.19 5.91 -7.08
CA ASP A 244 -3.84 7.22 -7.09
C ASP A 244 -3.00 8.25 -7.89
N TYR A 245 -1.66 8.18 -7.74
CA TYR A 245 -0.72 9.04 -8.46
C TYR A 245 -0.76 8.82 -9.97
N LEU A 246 -0.82 7.56 -10.43
CA LEU A 246 -0.96 7.27 -11.87
C LEU A 246 -2.32 7.73 -12.43
N LYS A 247 -3.40 7.61 -11.67
CA LYS A 247 -4.72 8.12 -12.08
C LYS A 247 -4.70 9.64 -12.23
N GLU A 248 -4.08 10.34 -11.28
CA GLU A 248 -3.93 11.79 -11.37
C GLU A 248 -3.01 12.20 -12.53
N ALA A 249 -1.89 11.51 -12.73
CA ALA A 249 -1.01 11.75 -13.86
C ALA A 249 -1.77 11.60 -15.20
N SER A 250 -2.69 10.62 -15.26
CA SER A 250 -3.58 10.44 -16.39
C SER A 250 -4.58 11.59 -16.52
N ASP A 251 -5.25 12.00 -15.44
CA ASP A 251 -6.26 13.07 -15.46
C ASP A 251 -5.63 14.43 -15.77
N LYS A 252 -4.40 14.67 -15.33
CA LYS A 252 -3.60 15.86 -15.65
C LYS A 252 -2.82 15.78 -16.95
N ASN A 253 -2.88 14.65 -17.64
CA ASN A 253 -2.15 14.41 -18.89
C ASN A 253 -0.62 14.64 -18.75
N VAL A 254 -0.06 14.26 -17.58
CA VAL A 254 1.39 14.33 -17.34
C VAL A 254 2.09 13.24 -18.15
N PRO A 255 3.16 13.56 -18.91
CA PRO A 255 3.89 12.57 -19.70
C PRO A 255 4.68 11.62 -18.82
N MET A 256 3.98 10.67 -18.19
CA MET A 256 4.49 9.71 -17.23
C MET A 256 4.31 8.28 -17.73
N VAL A 257 5.34 7.47 -17.52
CA VAL A 257 5.25 6.02 -17.58
C VAL A 257 5.60 5.42 -16.23
N ALA A 258 5.00 4.30 -15.89
CA ALA A 258 5.28 3.61 -14.64
C ALA A 258 5.85 2.21 -14.87
N MET A 259 6.64 1.72 -13.92
CA MET A 259 7.27 0.40 -13.95
C MET A 259 7.02 -0.32 -12.63
N GLY A 260 6.62 -1.60 -12.71
CA GLY A 260 6.36 -2.45 -11.56
C GLY A 260 6.54 -3.93 -11.85
N LEU A 261 6.08 -4.77 -10.94
CA LEU A 261 6.11 -6.22 -11.04
C LEU A 261 4.69 -6.79 -11.16
N LEU A 262 4.50 -7.82 -11.98
CA LEU A 262 3.23 -8.54 -12.09
C LEU A 262 3.27 -9.79 -11.22
N TYR A 263 2.48 -9.80 -10.17
CA TYR A 263 2.48 -10.90 -9.21
C TYR A 263 1.43 -11.97 -9.56
N ARG A 264 1.86 -13.24 -9.61
CA ARG A 264 0.98 -14.37 -9.93
C ARG A 264 -0.12 -14.56 -8.89
N TYR A 265 0.22 -14.44 -7.62
CA TYR A 265 -0.70 -14.61 -6.49
C TYR A 265 -1.01 -13.28 -5.77
N GLY A 266 -0.22 -12.24 -6.03
CA GLY A 266 -0.40 -10.92 -5.45
C GLY A 266 -0.21 -10.90 -3.94
N TYR A 267 -1.12 -10.20 -3.24
CA TYR A 267 -1.20 -10.20 -1.79
C TYR A 267 -2.38 -11.08 -1.35
N PHE A 268 -2.31 -11.65 -0.16
CA PHE A 268 -3.25 -12.67 0.30
C PHE A 268 -4.68 -12.16 0.48
N THR A 269 -5.64 -13.07 0.32
CA THR A 269 -7.02 -12.91 0.75
C THR A 269 -7.12 -13.36 2.21
N GLN A 270 -7.65 -12.47 3.07
CA GLN A 270 -7.82 -12.77 4.50
C GLN A 270 -9.14 -13.47 4.73
N ARG A 271 -9.09 -14.59 5.42
CA ARG A 271 -10.24 -15.20 6.10
C ARG A 271 -9.99 -15.24 7.60
N LEU A 272 -11.05 -15.20 8.37
CA LEU A 272 -10.99 -15.37 9.81
C LEU A 272 -11.68 -16.67 10.21
N SER A 273 -11.05 -17.42 11.10
CA SER A 273 -11.73 -18.50 11.79
C SER A 273 -12.86 -17.96 12.69
N ALA A 274 -13.76 -18.80 13.15
CA ALA A 274 -14.80 -18.41 14.10
C ALA A 274 -14.23 -17.83 15.42
N GLN A 275 -12.99 -18.18 15.77
CA GLN A 275 -12.25 -17.68 16.93
C GLN A 275 -11.37 -16.46 16.59
N GLY A 276 -11.51 -15.88 15.40
CA GLY A 276 -10.81 -14.67 14.97
C GLY A 276 -9.36 -14.86 14.53
N ALA A 277 -8.89 -16.11 14.38
CA ALA A 277 -7.54 -16.33 13.84
C ALA A 277 -7.50 -15.99 12.34
N GLN A 278 -6.48 -15.24 11.93
CA GLN A 278 -6.28 -14.90 10.53
C GLN A 278 -5.72 -16.09 9.73
N GLU A 279 -6.40 -16.41 8.63
CA GLU A 279 -5.97 -17.36 7.62
C GLU A 279 -5.63 -16.60 6.34
N ALA A 280 -4.43 -16.81 5.80
CA ALA A 280 -4.00 -16.21 4.54
C ALA A 280 -4.19 -17.22 3.41
N THR A 281 -4.97 -16.85 2.40
CA THR A 281 -5.19 -17.68 1.20
C THR A 281 -4.69 -16.93 -0.04
N TYR A 282 -4.12 -17.66 -0.98
CA TYR A 282 -3.58 -17.12 -2.21
C TYR A 282 -4.23 -17.80 -3.41
N GLU A 283 -4.74 -17.01 -4.33
CA GLU A 283 -5.35 -17.47 -5.56
C GLU A 283 -4.54 -16.95 -6.75
N ALA A 284 -4.22 -17.84 -7.68
CA ALA A 284 -3.48 -17.46 -8.87
C ALA A 284 -4.32 -16.53 -9.77
N GLN A 285 -3.78 -15.37 -10.08
CA GLN A 285 -4.40 -14.46 -11.04
C GLN A 285 -4.33 -15.05 -12.45
N ASN A 286 -5.44 -15.06 -13.14
CA ASN A 286 -5.46 -15.40 -14.57
C ASN A 286 -5.17 -14.13 -15.37
N PHE A 287 -3.96 -13.99 -15.87
CA PHE A 287 -3.52 -12.78 -16.58
C PHE A 287 -4.33 -12.48 -17.84
N SER A 288 -4.92 -13.47 -18.49
CA SER A 288 -5.82 -13.24 -19.64
C SER A 288 -7.17 -12.63 -19.26
N LYS A 289 -7.49 -12.56 -17.95
CA LYS A 289 -8.72 -12.00 -17.41
C LYS A 289 -8.47 -10.70 -16.65
N LEU A 290 -7.28 -10.10 -16.81
CA LEU A 290 -6.90 -8.84 -16.21
C LEU A 290 -6.82 -7.73 -17.28
N PRO A 291 -6.96 -6.45 -16.89
CA PRO A 291 -6.86 -5.32 -17.81
C PRO A 291 -5.39 -5.03 -18.18
N ILE A 292 -4.70 -6.05 -18.66
CA ILE A 292 -3.31 -6.01 -19.09
C ILE A 292 -3.16 -6.66 -20.46
N SER A 293 -2.17 -6.23 -21.20
CA SER A 293 -1.84 -6.79 -22.51
C SER A 293 -0.35 -7.03 -22.64
N PRO A 294 0.07 -8.07 -23.41
CA PRO A 294 1.49 -8.28 -23.73
C PRO A 294 2.06 -7.08 -24.49
N VAL A 295 3.26 -6.64 -24.10
CA VAL A 295 4.04 -5.71 -24.92
C VAL A 295 4.76 -6.50 -26.00
N ARG A 296 4.59 -6.10 -27.26
CA ARG A 296 5.18 -6.78 -28.40
C ARG A 296 6.11 -5.84 -29.16
N ASP A 297 7.17 -6.42 -29.70
CA ASP A 297 8.08 -5.73 -30.62
C ASP A 297 7.45 -5.55 -32.03
N GLU A 298 8.17 -4.91 -32.91
CA GLU A 298 7.73 -4.66 -34.30
C GLU A 298 7.51 -5.95 -35.10
N LEU A 299 8.11 -7.06 -34.68
CA LEU A 299 7.95 -8.39 -35.28
C LEU A 299 6.81 -9.19 -34.68
N GLY A 300 6.13 -8.64 -33.69
CA GLY A 300 5.05 -9.30 -32.96
C GLY A 300 5.51 -10.26 -31.85
N ASN A 301 6.82 -10.35 -31.57
CA ASN A 301 7.34 -11.14 -30.47
C ASN A 301 7.08 -10.43 -29.14
N TRP A 302 6.98 -11.20 -28.07
CA TRP A 302 6.85 -10.64 -26.74
C TRP A 302 8.11 -9.90 -26.32
N THR A 303 7.98 -8.65 -25.90
CA THR A 303 9.10 -7.89 -25.35
C THR A 303 9.56 -8.54 -24.05
N THR A 304 10.84 -8.97 -24.01
CA THR A 304 11.46 -9.60 -22.86
C THR A 304 12.72 -8.86 -22.46
N VAL A 305 13.05 -8.93 -21.18
CA VAL A 305 14.31 -8.38 -20.64
C VAL A 305 15.02 -9.45 -19.83
N GLN A 306 16.33 -9.33 -19.74
CA GLN A 306 17.17 -10.31 -19.06
C GLN A 306 18.04 -9.61 -18.02
N ILE A 307 18.20 -10.22 -16.86
CA ILE A 307 19.18 -9.85 -15.83
C ILE A 307 20.02 -11.08 -15.47
N ALA A 308 21.29 -10.84 -15.11
CA ALA A 308 22.17 -11.91 -14.67
C ALA A 308 21.85 -12.31 -13.22
N LEU A 309 21.69 -13.60 -12.96
CA LEU A 309 21.70 -14.20 -11.64
C LEU A 309 22.93 -15.10 -11.51
N PRO A 310 23.30 -15.54 -10.31
CA PRO A 310 24.45 -16.45 -10.12
C PRO A 310 24.33 -17.70 -11.01
N GLY A 311 25.24 -17.85 -11.97
CA GLY A 311 25.32 -19.00 -12.88
C GLY A 311 24.24 -19.11 -13.95
N ARG A 312 23.30 -18.16 -14.04
CA ARG A 312 22.18 -18.21 -15.00
C ARG A 312 21.64 -16.83 -15.36
N THR A 313 20.71 -16.82 -16.30
CA THR A 313 20.03 -15.58 -16.73
C THR A 313 18.55 -15.68 -16.36
N LEU A 314 18.04 -14.67 -15.66
CA LEU A 314 16.62 -14.47 -15.43
C LEU A 314 16.04 -13.68 -16.61
N SER A 315 14.93 -14.16 -17.14
CA SER A 315 14.18 -13.49 -18.20
C SER A 315 12.82 -13.03 -17.67
N ALA A 316 12.39 -11.85 -18.05
CA ALA A 316 11.06 -11.33 -17.69
C ALA A 316 10.34 -10.81 -18.94
N ARG A 317 9.05 -11.14 -19.04
CA ARG A 317 8.13 -10.60 -20.04
C ARG A 317 7.60 -9.27 -19.57
N VAL A 318 7.28 -8.39 -20.53
CA VAL A 318 6.70 -7.09 -20.23
C VAL A 318 5.21 -7.11 -20.56
N TRP A 319 4.40 -6.75 -19.58
CA TRP A 319 2.97 -6.51 -19.73
C TRP A 319 2.68 -5.01 -19.63
N ARG A 320 1.60 -4.56 -20.25
CA ARG A 320 1.11 -3.19 -20.21
C ARG A 320 -0.27 -3.13 -19.58
N CYS A 321 -0.44 -2.26 -18.60
CA CYS A 321 -1.73 -1.88 -18.04
C CYS A 321 -2.00 -0.41 -18.36
N GLN A 322 -3.13 -0.13 -19.00
CA GLN A 322 -3.52 1.24 -19.32
C GLN A 322 -4.31 1.87 -18.15
N VAL A 323 -3.73 2.89 -17.55
CA VAL A 323 -4.35 3.69 -16.50
C VAL A 323 -4.77 5.03 -17.11
N GLY A 324 -5.88 5.01 -17.85
CA GLY A 324 -6.24 6.13 -18.71
C GLY A 324 -5.16 6.36 -19.77
N ARG A 325 -4.55 7.55 -19.77
CA ARG A 325 -3.44 7.96 -20.65
C ARG A 325 -2.06 7.45 -20.21
N THR A 326 -1.92 7.10 -18.93
CA THR A 326 -0.65 6.66 -18.33
C THR A 326 -0.47 5.17 -18.51
N ASP A 327 0.70 4.75 -19.00
CA ASP A 327 1.05 3.36 -19.15
C ASP A 327 1.83 2.85 -17.92
N LEU A 328 1.34 1.75 -17.35
CA LEU A 328 2.06 0.97 -16.35
C LEU A 328 2.61 -0.30 -17.00
N PHE A 329 3.92 -0.45 -17.00
CA PHE A 329 4.60 -1.65 -17.47
C PHE A 329 4.95 -2.56 -16.30
N LEU A 330 4.64 -3.85 -16.44
CA LEU A 330 4.78 -4.85 -15.38
C LEU A 330 5.68 -5.98 -15.84
N LEU A 331 6.68 -6.32 -15.03
CA LEU A 331 7.61 -7.41 -15.30
C LEU A 331 7.11 -8.72 -14.70
N ASP A 332 7.16 -9.80 -15.48
CA ASP A 332 6.67 -11.15 -15.15
C ASP A 332 7.75 -12.19 -15.46
N THR A 333 8.17 -12.93 -14.42
CA THR A 333 9.13 -14.04 -14.54
C THR A 333 8.47 -15.41 -14.63
N ASP A 334 7.14 -15.49 -14.42
CA ASP A 334 6.42 -16.77 -14.37
C ASP A 334 6.11 -17.32 -15.76
N TYR A 335 7.14 -17.77 -16.47
CA TYR A 335 7.00 -18.48 -17.75
C TYR A 335 8.17 -19.42 -18.02
N GLU A 336 8.01 -20.25 -19.04
CA GLU A 336 8.82 -21.43 -19.33
C GLU A 336 10.29 -21.19 -19.70
N ALA A 337 10.70 -19.95 -19.98
CA ALA A 337 12.09 -19.61 -20.24
C ALA A 337 12.95 -19.61 -18.95
N ASN A 338 12.32 -19.57 -17.79
CA ASN A 338 13.00 -19.56 -16.50
C ASN A 338 12.92 -20.92 -15.81
N LEU A 339 13.89 -21.19 -14.92
CA LEU A 339 13.82 -22.30 -13.99
C LEU A 339 12.63 -22.11 -13.04
N ASP A 340 12.06 -23.21 -12.52
CA ASP A 340 10.89 -23.16 -11.65
C ASP A 340 11.09 -22.30 -10.40
N GLU A 341 12.30 -22.29 -9.84
CA GLU A 341 12.66 -21.42 -8.71
C GLU A 341 12.67 -19.92 -9.08
N ASP A 342 13.08 -19.57 -10.29
CA ASP A 342 13.15 -18.20 -10.78
C ASP A 342 11.78 -17.67 -11.23
N ARG A 343 10.90 -18.56 -11.68
CA ARG A 343 9.51 -18.22 -11.98
C ARG A 343 8.80 -17.68 -10.74
N GLN A 344 9.17 -18.16 -9.56
CA GLN A 344 8.55 -17.76 -8.29
C GLN A 344 8.93 -16.34 -7.83
N ILE A 345 9.92 -15.69 -8.44
CA ILE A 345 10.34 -14.33 -8.06
C ILE A 345 9.17 -13.36 -8.12
N THR A 346 8.30 -13.45 -9.14
CA THR A 346 7.11 -12.63 -9.27
C THR A 346 5.82 -13.35 -8.83
N HIS A 347 5.89 -14.31 -7.89
CA HIS A 347 4.69 -14.98 -7.39
C HIS A 347 3.97 -14.13 -6.33
N TYR A 348 4.66 -13.68 -5.31
CA TYR A 348 4.04 -13.02 -4.15
C TYR A 348 4.64 -11.63 -3.91
N LEU A 349 3.76 -10.67 -3.67
CA LEU A 349 4.15 -9.36 -3.17
C LEU A 349 4.52 -9.47 -1.69
N TYR A 350 5.74 -9.05 -1.32
CA TYR A 350 6.30 -9.20 0.03
C TYR A 350 6.34 -10.65 0.55
N GLY A 351 6.40 -11.61 -0.36
CA GLY A 351 6.55 -13.02 -0.03
C GLY A 351 7.98 -13.52 -0.22
N GLY A 352 8.26 -14.71 0.34
CA GLY A 352 9.58 -15.30 0.32
C GLY A 352 10.50 -14.76 1.41
N ASP A 353 11.79 -14.98 1.24
CA ASP A 353 12.85 -14.53 2.12
C ASP A 353 13.54 -13.24 1.61
N TRP A 354 14.57 -12.81 2.32
CA TRP A 354 15.37 -11.64 1.94
C TRP A 354 16.08 -11.80 0.60
N GLU A 355 16.43 -13.02 0.21
CA GLU A 355 17.03 -13.30 -1.09
C GLU A 355 16.02 -13.09 -2.23
N ASN A 356 14.79 -13.57 -2.06
CA ASN A 356 13.72 -13.31 -3.03
C ASN A 356 13.40 -11.81 -3.12
N ARG A 357 13.45 -11.10 -1.98
CA ARG A 357 13.28 -9.65 -1.92
C ARG A 357 14.34 -8.95 -2.77
N LEU A 358 15.62 -9.30 -2.60
CA LEU A 358 16.70 -8.74 -3.43
C LEU A 358 16.49 -9.03 -4.92
N LYS A 359 16.09 -10.26 -5.28
CA LYS A 359 15.80 -10.61 -6.68
C LYS A 359 14.68 -9.75 -7.28
N GLN A 360 13.62 -9.48 -6.52
CA GLN A 360 12.54 -8.57 -6.95
C GLN A 360 13.05 -7.14 -7.16
N GLU A 361 13.89 -6.62 -6.29
CA GLU A 361 14.45 -5.28 -6.39
C GLU A 361 15.44 -5.16 -7.56
N LEU A 362 16.26 -6.19 -7.79
CA LEU A 362 17.11 -6.28 -8.98
C LEU A 362 16.29 -6.30 -10.27
N LEU A 363 15.22 -7.09 -10.28
CA LEU A 363 14.32 -7.17 -11.43
C LEU A 363 13.64 -5.83 -11.70
N LEU A 364 13.09 -5.19 -10.67
CA LEU A 364 12.43 -3.88 -10.80
C LEU A 364 13.40 -2.81 -11.29
N GLY A 365 14.57 -2.69 -10.65
CA GLY A 365 15.54 -1.65 -10.96
C GLY A 365 16.28 -1.89 -12.28
N LEU A 366 17.03 -2.99 -12.35
CA LEU A 366 17.83 -3.30 -13.55
C LEU A 366 16.93 -3.71 -14.73
N GLY A 367 15.99 -4.64 -14.47
CA GLY A 367 15.05 -5.13 -15.47
C GLY A 367 14.14 -4.04 -16.00
N GLY A 368 13.64 -3.16 -15.11
CA GLY A 368 12.74 -2.07 -15.48
C GLY A 368 13.42 -1.04 -16.42
N ILE A 369 14.65 -0.64 -16.14
CA ILE A 369 15.40 0.26 -17.04
C ILE A 369 15.67 -0.42 -18.39
N ARG A 370 15.97 -1.73 -18.38
CA ARG A 370 16.15 -2.50 -19.62
C ARG A 370 14.86 -2.59 -20.42
N ALA A 371 13.71 -2.71 -19.73
CA ALA A 371 12.41 -2.74 -20.38
C ALA A 371 12.08 -1.41 -21.06
N LEU A 372 12.25 -0.28 -20.37
CA LEU A 372 12.08 1.04 -21.00
C LEU A 372 12.95 1.20 -22.22
N ARG A 373 14.21 0.76 -22.16
CA ARG A 373 15.13 0.79 -23.30
C ARG A 373 14.68 -0.09 -24.45
N ALA A 374 14.26 -1.33 -24.16
CA ALA A 374 13.77 -2.28 -25.17
C ALA A 374 12.54 -1.75 -25.91
N MET A 375 11.70 -0.98 -25.22
CA MET A 375 10.52 -0.31 -25.79
C MET A 375 10.86 1.05 -26.45
N GLY A 376 12.11 1.50 -26.46
CA GLY A 376 12.50 2.80 -27.00
C GLY A 376 12.06 4.01 -26.16
N ILE A 377 11.58 3.80 -24.92
CA ILE A 377 11.09 4.85 -24.03
C ILE A 377 12.26 5.53 -23.33
N LYS A 378 12.35 6.85 -23.48
CA LYS A 378 13.38 7.69 -22.86
C LYS A 378 12.70 8.77 -22.05
N GLN A 379 13.07 8.87 -20.77
CA GLN A 379 12.49 9.83 -19.85
C GLN A 379 13.54 10.81 -19.34
N GLU A 380 13.08 11.97 -18.89
CA GLU A 380 13.96 13.03 -18.39
C GLU A 380 14.18 12.89 -16.89
N VAL A 381 13.15 12.52 -16.14
CA VAL A 381 13.19 12.37 -14.70
C VAL A 381 12.84 10.93 -14.30
N TYR A 382 13.56 10.41 -13.34
CA TYR A 382 13.37 9.06 -12.79
C TYR A 382 13.01 9.18 -11.32
N HIS A 383 11.79 8.78 -10.97
CA HIS A 383 11.27 8.82 -9.62
C HIS A 383 11.36 7.44 -8.96
N CYS A 384 12.22 7.32 -7.97
CA CYS A 384 12.38 6.15 -7.12
C CYS A 384 11.37 6.25 -5.96
N ASN A 385 10.25 5.55 -6.08
CA ASN A 385 9.22 5.52 -5.04
C ASN A 385 9.53 4.44 -4.02
N GLU A 386 10.23 4.77 -2.96
CA GLU A 386 10.85 3.93 -1.93
C GLU A 386 12.18 3.28 -2.37
N GLY A 387 12.98 2.87 -1.39
CA GLY A 387 14.32 2.32 -1.59
C GLY A 387 14.38 1.09 -2.49
N HIS A 388 13.32 0.29 -2.51
CA HIS A 388 13.24 -0.95 -3.31
C HIS A 388 13.43 -0.75 -4.83
N ALA A 389 13.36 0.47 -5.33
CA ALA A 389 13.62 0.78 -6.73
C ALA A 389 15.02 1.35 -7.01
N ALA A 390 15.89 1.47 -6.00
CA ALA A 390 17.17 2.19 -6.10
C ALA A 390 18.13 1.67 -7.18
N PHE A 391 18.07 0.39 -7.54
CA PHE A 391 18.91 -0.17 -8.62
C PHE A 391 18.65 0.44 -9.99
N ILE A 392 17.60 1.25 -10.18
CA ILE A 392 17.42 2.04 -11.41
C ILE A 392 18.63 2.92 -11.70
N GLY A 393 19.21 3.52 -10.67
CA GLY A 393 20.40 4.36 -10.81
C GLY A 393 21.62 3.58 -11.27
N ILE A 394 21.85 2.37 -10.75
CA ILE A 394 22.97 1.50 -11.13
C ILE A 394 22.91 1.12 -12.61
N GLU A 395 21.76 0.70 -13.11
CA GLU A 395 21.62 0.33 -14.54
C GLU A 395 21.76 1.55 -15.45
N ARG A 396 21.29 2.72 -15.03
CA ARG A 396 21.47 3.98 -15.78
C ARG A 396 22.94 4.40 -15.82
N ILE A 397 23.69 4.27 -14.72
CA ILE A 397 25.14 4.51 -14.69
C ILE A 397 25.83 3.56 -15.68
N ARG A 398 25.49 2.25 -15.62
CA ARG A 398 26.04 1.24 -16.52
C ARG A 398 25.86 1.63 -18.02
N ASP A 399 24.68 2.15 -18.37
CA ASP A 399 24.41 2.59 -19.74
C ASP A 399 25.31 3.76 -20.18
N LEU A 400 25.57 4.70 -19.27
CA LEU A 400 26.43 5.85 -19.52
C LEU A 400 27.92 5.44 -19.59
N VAL A 401 28.35 4.51 -18.72
CA VAL A 401 29.73 3.97 -18.79
C VAL A 401 29.97 3.24 -20.12
N ARG A 402 28.98 2.50 -20.62
CA ARG A 402 29.04 1.92 -21.97
C ARG A 402 29.20 2.97 -23.10
N ARG A 403 28.72 4.20 -22.84
CA ARG A 403 28.91 5.35 -23.75
C ARG A 403 30.22 6.11 -23.49
N LYS A 404 31.15 5.48 -22.74
CA LYS A 404 32.53 6.00 -22.49
C LYS A 404 32.61 7.10 -21.44
N LEU A 405 31.58 7.31 -20.61
CA LEU A 405 31.72 8.12 -19.39
C LEU A 405 32.43 7.28 -18.31
N THR A 406 33.19 7.93 -17.44
CA THR A 406 33.65 7.30 -16.19
C THR A 406 32.48 7.18 -15.22
N PHE A 407 32.61 6.31 -14.20
CA PHE A 407 31.58 6.16 -13.16
C PHE A 407 31.21 7.50 -12.52
N SER A 408 32.20 8.32 -12.18
CA SER A 408 31.96 9.62 -11.53
C SER A 408 31.17 10.58 -12.42
N GLU A 409 31.48 10.63 -13.74
CA GLU A 409 30.76 11.43 -14.72
C GLU A 409 29.31 10.92 -14.90
N ALA A 410 29.15 9.61 -15.01
CA ALA A 410 27.84 8.96 -15.13
C ALA A 410 26.98 9.18 -13.88
N LEU A 411 27.59 9.19 -12.69
CA LEU A 411 26.91 9.46 -11.42
C LEU A 411 26.32 10.89 -11.42
N GLU A 412 27.05 11.92 -11.86
CA GLU A 412 26.53 13.28 -11.95
C GLU A 412 25.30 13.35 -12.88
N VAL A 413 25.35 12.65 -14.02
CA VAL A 413 24.22 12.59 -14.97
C VAL A 413 23.01 11.90 -14.36
N VAL A 414 23.21 10.77 -13.66
CA VAL A 414 22.11 10.01 -13.05
C VAL A 414 21.48 10.79 -11.91
N ARG A 415 22.30 11.36 -11.03
CA ARG A 415 21.81 12.16 -9.89
C ARG A 415 20.96 13.34 -10.36
N SER A 416 21.44 14.10 -11.34
CA SER A 416 20.78 15.31 -11.87
C SER A 416 19.34 15.11 -12.33
N SER A 417 18.90 13.87 -12.52
CA SER A 417 17.58 13.50 -13.04
C SER A 417 16.87 12.47 -12.18
N SER A 418 17.30 12.27 -10.93
CA SER A 418 16.74 11.28 -10.02
C SER A 418 16.13 11.94 -8.78
N LEU A 419 14.92 11.51 -8.45
CA LEU A 419 14.20 11.82 -7.22
C LEU A 419 14.01 10.55 -6.40
N PHE A 420 14.31 10.59 -5.11
CA PHE A 420 13.99 9.53 -4.16
C PHE A 420 12.93 10.00 -3.16
N THR A 421 11.81 9.30 -3.11
CA THR A 421 10.77 9.50 -2.10
C THR A 421 10.78 8.33 -1.13
N THR A 422 11.06 8.59 0.15
CA THR A 422 10.95 7.58 1.21
C THR A 422 9.56 7.60 1.84
N HIS A 423 9.05 6.41 2.19
CA HIS A 423 7.76 6.21 2.85
C HIS A 423 7.89 5.56 4.23
N THR A 424 9.09 5.28 4.66
CA THR A 424 9.39 4.48 5.85
C THR A 424 9.86 5.37 6.99
N PRO A 425 9.06 5.48 8.10
CA PRO A 425 9.38 6.37 9.22
C PRO A 425 10.24 5.71 10.31
N VAL A 426 10.71 4.48 10.10
CA VAL A 426 11.51 3.72 11.07
C VAL A 426 12.75 3.10 10.43
N PRO A 427 13.93 3.19 11.05
CA PRO A 427 15.17 2.65 10.48
C PRO A 427 15.08 1.17 10.12
N ALA A 428 14.50 0.34 10.97
CA ALA A 428 14.37 -1.10 10.76
C ALA A 428 13.41 -1.51 9.63
N GLY A 429 12.65 -0.57 9.08
CA GLY A 429 11.73 -0.80 7.96
C GLY A 429 12.37 -0.57 6.58
N HIS A 430 13.58 -0.03 6.52
CA HIS A 430 14.33 0.14 5.28
C HIS A 430 14.99 -1.18 4.85
N ASP A 431 14.85 -1.54 3.57
CA ASP A 431 15.46 -2.75 3.04
C ASP A 431 17.00 -2.64 3.10
N ALA A 432 17.63 -3.62 3.73
CA ALA A 432 19.08 -3.66 3.89
C ALA A 432 19.59 -5.10 3.83
N PHE A 433 20.57 -5.34 2.97
CA PHE A 433 21.09 -6.67 2.66
C PHE A 433 22.52 -6.87 3.19
N PRO A 434 22.87 -8.08 3.65
CA PRO A 434 24.25 -8.40 3.99
C PRO A 434 25.16 -8.24 2.76
N GLU A 435 26.40 -7.77 2.97
CA GLU A 435 27.38 -7.63 1.87
C GLU A 435 27.58 -8.94 1.10
N SER A 436 27.58 -10.10 1.80
CA SER A 436 27.71 -11.40 1.17
C SER A 436 26.61 -11.69 0.14
N MET A 437 25.38 -11.27 0.42
CA MET A 437 24.27 -11.44 -0.49
C MET A 437 24.39 -10.49 -1.71
N ILE A 438 24.76 -9.23 -1.48
CA ILE A 438 25.03 -8.27 -2.57
C ILE A 438 26.17 -8.79 -3.46
N ARG A 439 27.26 -9.32 -2.87
CA ARG A 439 28.38 -9.90 -3.62
C ARG A 439 27.95 -11.11 -4.45
N GLN A 440 27.10 -11.95 -3.91
CA GLN A 440 26.57 -13.13 -4.64
C GLN A 440 25.91 -12.73 -5.98
N TYR A 441 25.14 -11.65 -5.98
CA TYR A 441 24.35 -11.23 -7.15
C TYR A 441 25.04 -10.17 -8.04
N LEU A 442 25.88 -9.32 -7.47
CA LEU A 442 26.39 -8.12 -8.11
C LEU A 442 27.94 -8.04 -8.16
N ALA A 443 28.67 -9.16 -7.87
CA ALA A 443 30.12 -9.16 -7.89
C ALA A 443 30.74 -8.69 -9.21
N HIS A 444 30.04 -8.85 -10.33
CA HIS A 444 30.51 -8.44 -11.65
C HIS A 444 30.22 -6.95 -11.98
N TYR A 445 29.40 -6.26 -11.18
CA TYR A 445 29.05 -4.87 -11.47
C TYR A 445 30.20 -3.87 -11.31
N PRO A 446 31.07 -3.98 -10.30
CA PRO A 446 32.22 -3.07 -10.18
C PRO A 446 33.07 -3.01 -11.45
N ASP A 447 33.40 -4.15 -12.05
CA ASP A 447 34.19 -4.20 -13.30
C ASP A 447 33.45 -3.51 -14.45
N VAL A 448 32.14 -3.73 -14.56
CA VAL A 448 31.29 -3.12 -15.61
C VAL A 448 31.19 -1.61 -15.41
N LEU A 449 31.20 -1.13 -14.18
CA LEU A 449 31.12 0.29 -13.82
C LEU A 449 32.48 0.98 -13.77
N GLY A 450 33.60 0.22 -13.80
CA GLY A 450 34.95 0.74 -13.71
C GLY A 450 35.34 1.26 -12.34
N ILE A 451 34.84 0.61 -11.27
CA ILE A 451 35.10 0.93 -9.85
C ILE A 451 35.52 -0.32 -9.07
N THR A 452 36.02 -0.14 -7.85
CA THR A 452 36.35 -1.27 -6.97
C THR A 452 35.11 -1.83 -6.29
N TRP A 453 35.20 -3.05 -5.76
CA TRP A 453 34.14 -3.62 -4.94
C TRP A 453 33.83 -2.74 -3.71
N GLU A 454 34.84 -2.22 -3.07
CA GLU A 454 34.69 -1.34 -1.92
C GLU A 454 33.94 -0.06 -2.25
N GLN A 455 34.25 0.56 -3.38
CA GLN A 455 33.51 1.72 -3.86
C GLN A 455 32.05 1.38 -4.15
N PHE A 456 31.78 0.19 -4.70
CA PHE A 456 30.44 -0.25 -5.01
C PHE A 456 29.61 -0.49 -3.74
N ILE A 457 30.14 -1.24 -2.78
CA ILE A 457 29.40 -1.58 -1.54
C ILE A 457 29.15 -0.33 -0.68
N ASN A 458 30.03 0.64 -0.74
CA ASN A 458 29.89 1.91 -0.01
C ASN A 458 28.78 2.81 -0.57
N LEU A 459 28.25 2.53 -1.76
CA LEU A 459 27.05 3.23 -2.24
C LEU A 459 25.82 2.97 -1.38
N GLY A 460 25.77 1.86 -0.68
CA GLY A 460 24.67 1.50 0.23
C GLY A 460 25.02 1.62 1.72
N LYS A 461 26.16 2.19 2.10
CA LYS A 461 26.59 2.35 3.49
C LYS A 461 26.67 3.83 3.87
N THR A 462 26.31 4.16 5.12
CA THR A 462 26.50 5.49 5.70
C THR A 462 27.90 5.64 6.29
N ASN A 463 28.47 4.56 6.81
CA ASN A 463 29.82 4.50 7.36
C ASN A 463 30.68 3.47 6.60
N PRO A 464 31.53 3.90 5.66
CA PRO A 464 32.42 3.00 4.91
C PRO A 464 33.35 2.15 5.78
N ASN A 465 33.64 2.58 7.00
CA ASN A 465 34.57 1.91 7.92
C ASN A 465 33.90 0.85 8.82
N ASP A 466 32.57 0.71 8.74
CA ASP A 466 31.83 -0.32 9.49
C ASP A 466 31.64 -1.57 8.61
N PRO A 467 32.34 -2.68 8.90
CA PRO A 467 32.18 -3.91 8.13
C PRO A 467 30.83 -4.60 8.38
N GLU A 468 30.17 -4.33 9.50
CA GLU A 468 28.90 -4.94 9.87
C GLU A 468 27.69 -4.17 9.32
N GLU A 469 27.87 -2.94 8.84
CA GLU A 469 26.81 -2.17 8.24
C GLU A 469 26.30 -2.85 6.97
N ARG A 470 24.98 -3.10 6.93
CA ARG A 470 24.33 -3.70 5.77
C ARG A 470 24.23 -2.70 4.64
N PHE A 471 24.17 -3.21 3.43
CA PHE A 471 23.88 -2.43 2.23
C PHE A 471 22.42 -1.99 2.23
N SER A 472 22.19 -0.72 2.52
CA SER A 472 20.84 -0.11 2.59
C SER A 472 20.40 0.41 1.24
N MET A 473 19.19 0.01 0.83
CA MET A 473 18.59 0.47 -0.43
C MET A 473 18.22 1.94 -0.38
N SER A 474 17.84 2.46 0.79
CA SER A 474 17.54 3.90 0.95
C SER A 474 18.80 4.76 0.88
N VAL A 475 19.91 4.27 1.43
CA VAL A 475 21.22 4.94 1.30
C VAL A 475 21.67 4.94 -0.16
N LEU A 476 21.52 3.80 -0.86
CA LEU A 476 21.78 3.71 -2.30
C LEU A 476 20.92 4.72 -3.08
N ALA A 477 19.62 4.78 -2.79
CA ALA A 477 18.70 5.71 -3.44
C ALA A 477 19.11 7.18 -3.23
N CYS A 478 19.49 7.55 -1.99
CA CYS A 478 20.02 8.88 -1.68
C CYS A 478 21.30 9.20 -2.45
N ASN A 479 22.25 8.27 -2.47
CA ASN A 479 23.51 8.45 -3.18
C ASN A 479 23.35 8.61 -4.70
N LEU A 480 22.28 8.01 -5.26
CA LEU A 480 21.99 8.05 -6.70
C LEU A 480 20.93 9.09 -7.09
N SER A 481 20.45 9.89 -6.13
CA SER A 481 19.46 10.95 -6.39
C SER A 481 20.01 12.31 -5.99
N GLN A 482 19.62 13.36 -6.73
CA GLN A 482 19.90 14.73 -6.36
C GLN A 482 18.92 15.23 -5.32
N GLU A 483 17.64 14.87 -5.46
CA GLU A 483 16.56 15.29 -4.60
C GLU A 483 16.02 14.12 -3.79
N VAL A 484 15.70 14.38 -2.52
CA VAL A 484 15.14 13.42 -1.56
C VAL A 484 13.97 14.06 -0.83
N ASN A 485 12.85 13.35 -0.68
CA ASN A 485 11.73 13.85 0.09
C ASN A 485 11.01 12.77 0.91
N GLY A 486 10.44 13.21 2.03
CA GLY A 486 9.43 12.47 2.78
C GLY A 486 8.01 12.75 2.27
N VAL A 487 7.01 12.10 2.87
CA VAL A 487 5.61 12.09 2.42
C VAL A 487 4.65 12.82 3.36
N SER A 488 5.17 13.58 4.30
CA SER A 488 4.53 14.62 5.11
C SER A 488 5.63 15.52 5.68
N TRP A 489 5.25 16.69 6.21
CA TRP A 489 6.21 17.58 6.86
C TRP A 489 6.97 16.85 7.99
N LEU A 490 6.24 16.19 8.89
CA LEU A 490 6.85 15.46 10.00
C LEU A 490 7.73 14.32 9.52
N HIS A 491 7.30 13.59 8.49
CA HIS A 491 8.11 12.52 7.93
C HIS A 491 9.39 13.04 7.26
N GLY A 492 9.36 14.21 6.63
CA GLY A 492 10.57 14.89 6.16
C GLY A 492 11.56 15.13 7.31
N GLU A 493 11.08 15.60 8.46
CA GLU A 493 11.93 15.79 9.66
C GLU A 493 12.45 14.47 10.24
N VAL A 494 11.62 13.43 10.30
CA VAL A 494 12.04 12.07 10.73
C VAL A 494 13.07 11.47 9.76
N SER A 495 12.90 11.69 8.45
CA SER A 495 13.85 11.22 7.44
C SER A 495 15.23 11.87 7.58
N LYS A 496 15.30 13.12 8.03
CA LYS A 496 16.57 13.78 8.36
C LYS A 496 17.26 13.10 9.55
N ASP A 497 16.52 12.61 10.54
CA ASP A 497 17.10 11.85 11.66
C ASP A 497 17.63 10.48 11.19
N ILE A 498 16.88 9.79 10.32
CA ILE A 498 17.25 8.47 9.82
C ILE A 498 18.47 8.53 8.89
N LEU A 499 18.49 9.48 7.98
CA LEU A 499 19.49 9.57 6.91
C LEU A 499 20.63 10.56 7.23
N GLY A 500 20.57 11.27 8.35
CA GLY A 500 21.49 12.35 8.69
C GLY A 500 22.95 11.93 8.74
N ASN A 501 23.23 10.68 9.09
CA ASN A 501 24.61 10.13 9.13
C ASN A 501 25.30 10.11 7.75
N MET A 502 24.54 10.27 6.66
CA MET A 502 25.14 10.40 5.31
C MET A 502 25.87 11.72 5.10
N TRP A 503 25.61 12.73 5.95
CA TRP A 503 26.21 14.07 5.85
C TRP A 503 26.91 14.48 7.16
N PRO A 504 28.01 13.81 7.50
CA PRO A 504 28.71 14.07 8.75
C PRO A 504 29.21 15.52 8.82
N GLY A 505 29.01 16.15 9.97
CA GLY A 505 29.40 17.53 10.19
C GLY A 505 28.32 18.58 9.80
N TYR A 506 27.18 18.15 9.31
CA TYR A 506 26.00 18.99 9.13
C TYR A 506 24.91 18.65 10.14
N PHE A 507 24.09 19.61 10.46
CA PHE A 507 23.02 19.45 11.45
C PHE A 507 21.67 19.19 10.78
N LYS A 508 20.76 18.54 11.50
CA LYS A 508 19.45 18.07 11.00
C LYS A 508 18.71 19.09 10.13
N ASN A 509 18.58 20.31 10.61
CA ASN A 509 17.80 21.35 9.93
C ASN A 509 18.48 21.95 8.68
N GLU A 510 19.73 21.57 8.40
CA GLU A 510 20.47 21.98 7.21
C GLU A 510 20.36 20.95 6.08
N LEU A 511 19.93 19.70 6.40
CA LEU A 511 19.92 18.59 5.45
C LEU A 511 18.92 18.86 4.32
N HIS A 512 19.36 18.61 3.10
CA HIS A 512 18.57 18.76 1.88
C HIS A 512 17.61 17.58 1.69
N ILE A 513 16.69 17.40 2.64
CA ILE A 513 15.59 16.44 2.56
C ILE A 513 14.31 17.26 2.67
N GLY A 514 13.57 17.30 1.57
CA GLY A 514 12.29 17.97 1.50
C GLY A 514 11.11 17.08 1.89
N TYR A 515 9.90 17.55 1.62
CA TYR A 515 8.69 16.75 1.73
C TYR A 515 7.67 17.16 0.67
N VAL A 516 6.84 16.23 0.29
CA VAL A 516 5.56 16.46 -0.39
C VAL A 516 4.54 15.64 0.37
N THR A 517 3.61 16.30 1.03
CA THR A 517 2.57 15.61 1.79
C THR A 517 1.70 14.82 0.83
N ASN A 518 1.41 13.59 1.17
CA ASN A 518 0.57 12.73 0.33
C ASN A 518 -0.80 13.36 0.08
N GLY A 519 -1.47 12.86 -0.92
CA GLY A 519 -2.83 13.17 -1.26
C GLY A 519 -3.51 11.96 -1.85
N VAL A 520 -4.81 12.05 -2.04
CA VAL A 520 -5.64 10.95 -2.57
C VAL A 520 -6.40 11.39 -3.80
N HIS A 521 -6.65 10.46 -4.71
CA HIS A 521 -7.32 10.75 -5.97
C HIS A 521 -8.82 11.04 -5.74
N PHE A 522 -9.21 12.30 -5.86
CA PHE A 522 -10.57 12.78 -5.56
C PHE A 522 -11.67 11.99 -6.30
N PRO A 523 -11.57 11.74 -7.63
CA PRO A 523 -12.59 10.96 -8.34
C PRO A 523 -12.71 9.50 -7.90
N THR A 524 -11.64 8.88 -7.38
CA THR A 524 -11.66 7.50 -6.87
C THR A 524 -12.32 7.42 -5.50
N TRP A 525 -12.03 8.34 -4.59
CA TRP A 525 -12.37 8.19 -3.17
C TRP A 525 -13.59 8.99 -2.73
N CYS A 526 -13.87 10.14 -3.36
CA CYS A 526 -15.07 10.88 -3.07
C CYS A 526 -16.32 10.15 -3.62
N ALA A 527 -17.34 10.02 -2.79
CA ALA A 527 -18.59 9.38 -3.17
C ALA A 527 -19.29 10.12 -4.32
N SER A 528 -19.81 9.39 -5.30
CA SER A 528 -20.41 10.00 -6.51
C SER A 528 -21.56 10.94 -6.20
N ASN A 529 -22.36 10.65 -5.17
CA ASN A 529 -23.45 11.53 -4.71
C ASN A 529 -22.93 12.84 -4.12
N LEU A 530 -21.91 12.78 -3.23
CA LEU A 530 -21.26 13.97 -2.68
C LEU A 530 -20.56 14.77 -3.78
N ARG A 531 -19.87 14.12 -4.70
CA ARG A 531 -19.24 14.80 -5.82
C ARG A 531 -20.27 15.54 -6.67
N ARG A 532 -21.43 14.92 -6.99
CA ARG A 532 -22.53 15.61 -7.67
C ARG A 532 -23.11 16.75 -6.85
N LEU A 533 -23.19 16.60 -5.52
CA LEU A 533 -23.61 17.67 -4.62
C LEU A 533 -22.64 18.86 -4.70
N TYR A 534 -21.34 18.60 -4.55
CA TYR A 534 -20.30 19.64 -4.62
C TYR A 534 -20.32 20.38 -5.95
N MET A 535 -20.41 19.64 -7.09
CA MET A 535 -20.43 20.25 -8.43
C MET A 535 -21.62 21.21 -8.67
N ARG A 536 -22.69 21.14 -7.86
CA ARG A 536 -23.79 22.11 -7.97
C ARG A 536 -23.47 23.47 -7.33
N TYR A 537 -22.52 23.50 -6.41
CA TYR A 537 -22.14 24.70 -5.67
C TYR A 537 -20.76 25.23 -6.04
N PHE A 538 -19.90 24.37 -6.54
CA PHE A 538 -18.53 24.74 -6.93
C PHE A 538 -18.53 25.44 -8.29
N PRO A 539 -17.51 26.29 -8.56
CA PRO A 539 -17.40 26.98 -9.84
C PRO A 539 -17.25 26.03 -11.01
N GLU A 540 -17.67 26.44 -12.21
CA GLU A 540 -17.39 25.73 -13.43
C GLU A 540 -15.89 25.53 -13.62
N GLY A 541 -15.48 24.35 -14.10
CA GLY A 541 -14.08 23.99 -14.28
C GLY A 541 -13.36 23.48 -13.03
N PHE A 542 -14.07 23.31 -11.90
CA PHE A 542 -13.48 22.70 -10.70
C PHE A 542 -12.89 21.31 -10.97
N SER A 543 -13.51 20.55 -11.85
CA SER A 543 -12.96 19.25 -12.28
C SER A 543 -11.57 19.46 -12.91
N GLY A 544 -10.55 18.86 -12.34
CA GLY A 544 -9.14 19.05 -12.72
C GLY A 544 -8.41 20.19 -11.97
N HIS A 545 -9.09 20.93 -11.09
CA HIS A 545 -8.50 21.96 -10.22
C HIS A 545 -8.93 21.74 -8.76
N ASP A 546 -9.00 20.50 -8.32
CA ASP A 546 -9.47 20.12 -7.00
C ASP A 546 -8.51 20.49 -5.84
N TYR A 547 -7.39 21.14 -6.15
CA TYR A 547 -6.51 21.84 -5.19
C TYR A 547 -6.94 23.28 -4.90
N ASP A 548 -7.98 23.80 -5.58
CA ASP A 548 -8.41 25.20 -5.45
C ASP A 548 -9.15 25.43 -4.12
N ILE A 549 -8.45 25.91 -3.09
CA ILE A 549 -9.02 26.20 -1.78
C ILE A 549 -10.27 27.08 -1.84
N PRO A 550 -10.29 28.23 -2.55
CA PRO A 550 -11.50 29.05 -2.71
C PRO A 550 -12.74 28.29 -3.22
N ALA A 551 -12.54 27.34 -4.13
CA ALA A 551 -13.66 26.52 -4.62
C ALA A 551 -14.25 25.64 -3.51
N TRP A 552 -13.41 25.02 -2.67
CA TRP A 552 -13.84 24.20 -1.54
C TRP A 552 -14.59 24.98 -0.46
N GLN A 553 -14.32 26.28 -0.30
CA GLN A 553 -15.09 27.13 0.63
C GLN A 553 -16.58 27.22 0.30
N LYS A 554 -16.96 26.90 -0.95
CA LYS A 554 -18.36 26.83 -1.38
C LYS A 554 -19.16 25.71 -0.72
N VAL A 555 -18.51 24.78 -0.04
CA VAL A 555 -19.20 23.77 0.79
C VAL A 555 -20.03 24.43 1.89
N HIS A 556 -19.62 25.61 2.40
CA HIS A 556 -20.38 26.36 3.39
C HIS A 556 -21.76 26.83 2.87
N ASP A 557 -21.91 27.01 1.55
CA ASP A 557 -23.15 27.42 0.91
C ASP A 557 -24.18 26.27 0.81
N ILE A 558 -23.76 25.00 1.01
CA ILE A 558 -24.64 23.83 0.93
C ILE A 558 -25.60 23.83 2.14
N PRO A 559 -26.91 23.71 1.97
CA PRO A 559 -27.86 23.58 3.07
C PRO A 559 -27.53 22.37 3.97
N ALA A 560 -27.59 22.58 5.29
CA ALA A 560 -27.24 21.52 6.25
C ALA A 560 -28.07 20.24 6.07
N ALA A 561 -29.36 20.39 5.76
CA ALA A 561 -30.26 19.27 5.50
C ALA A 561 -29.83 18.44 4.29
N GLU A 562 -29.39 19.09 3.23
CA GLU A 562 -28.97 18.45 1.98
C GLU A 562 -27.69 17.65 2.19
N LEU A 563 -26.68 18.26 2.80
CA LEU A 563 -25.42 17.57 3.11
C LEU A 563 -25.65 16.39 4.08
N TRP A 564 -26.51 16.58 5.10
CA TRP A 564 -26.83 15.53 6.05
C TRP A 564 -27.54 14.33 5.41
N GLN A 565 -28.50 14.60 4.49
CA GLN A 565 -29.19 13.53 3.76
C GLN A 565 -28.20 12.65 2.97
N GLU A 566 -27.23 13.27 2.27
CA GLU A 566 -26.21 12.53 1.52
C GLU A 566 -25.29 11.72 2.45
N ARG A 567 -24.94 12.26 3.63
CA ARG A 567 -24.15 11.52 4.63
C ARG A 567 -24.91 10.30 5.17
N ILE A 568 -26.19 10.46 5.52
CA ILE A 568 -27.04 9.34 5.97
C ILE A 568 -27.23 8.29 4.87
N PHE A 569 -27.37 8.72 3.62
CA PHE A 569 -27.46 7.79 2.49
C PHE A 569 -26.21 6.91 2.36
N LEU A 570 -25.02 7.50 2.46
CA LEU A 570 -23.75 6.75 2.41
C LEU A 570 -23.62 5.79 3.58
N LYS A 571 -24.02 6.21 4.76
CA LYS A 571 -24.00 5.37 5.96
C LYS A 571 -24.97 4.18 5.84
N ARG A 572 -26.17 4.38 5.28
CA ARG A 572 -27.11 3.29 4.97
C ARG A 572 -26.47 2.28 4.01
N LYS A 573 -25.84 2.75 2.92
CA LYS A 573 -25.10 1.87 1.99
C LYS A 573 -24.01 1.03 2.68
N LEU A 574 -23.29 1.60 3.63
CA LEU A 574 -22.29 0.86 4.43
C LEU A 574 -22.98 -0.19 5.30
N VAL A 575 -24.00 0.19 6.05
CA VAL A 575 -24.76 -0.71 6.92
C VAL A 575 -25.39 -1.87 6.13
N ASP A 576 -25.99 -1.58 4.99
CA ASP A 576 -26.59 -2.62 4.14
C ASP A 576 -25.53 -3.57 3.56
N HIS A 577 -24.36 -3.05 3.21
CA HIS A 577 -23.22 -3.88 2.79
C HIS A 577 -22.76 -4.80 3.93
N ILE A 578 -22.64 -4.29 5.15
CA ILE A 578 -22.26 -5.08 6.32
C ILE A 578 -23.29 -6.17 6.59
N ARG A 579 -24.60 -5.82 6.59
CA ARG A 579 -25.70 -6.79 6.78
C ARG A 579 -25.65 -7.91 5.74
N LYS A 580 -25.51 -7.56 4.46
CA LYS A 580 -25.38 -8.53 3.37
C LYS A 580 -24.17 -9.47 3.61
N ARG A 581 -23.05 -8.92 4.02
CA ARG A 581 -21.82 -9.65 4.23
C ARG A 581 -21.92 -10.65 5.38
N TYR A 582 -22.52 -10.23 6.50
CA TYR A 582 -22.75 -11.10 7.65
C TYR A 582 -23.90 -12.11 7.47
N SER A 583 -24.81 -11.87 6.53
CA SER A 583 -25.84 -12.82 6.14
C SER A 583 -25.37 -13.90 5.16
N ASP A 584 -24.15 -13.79 4.65
CA ASP A 584 -23.54 -14.73 3.71
C ASP A 584 -22.51 -15.62 4.43
N PRO A 585 -22.81 -16.90 4.70
CA PRO A 585 -21.90 -17.81 5.38
C PRO A 585 -20.58 -18.06 4.61
N ALA A 586 -20.57 -17.83 3.30
CA ALA A 586 -19.35 -17.95 2.49
C ALA A 586 -18.37 -16.80 2.77
N GLN A 587 -18.86 -15.66 3.23
CA GLN A 587 -18.06 -14.49 3.51
C GLN A 587 -17.64 -14.37 4.98
N VAL A 588 -18.46 -14.80 5.92
CA VAL A 588 -18.18 -14.68 7.35
C VAL A 588 -18.54 -15.99 8.06
N ARG A 589 -17.56 -16.58 8.77
CA ARG A 589 -17.78 -17.76 9.59
C ARG A 589 -18.24 -17.32 10.98
N ILE A 590 -19.48 -17.64 11.32
CA ILE A 590 -20.05 -17.45 12.66
C ILE A 590 -20.66 -18.77 13.10
N ASP A 591 -20.22 -19.27 14.27
CA ASP A 591 -20.69 -20.55 14.80
C ASP A 591 -22.13 -20.50 15.34
N SER A 592 -22.64 -19.30 15.63
CA SER A 592 -23.97 -19.11 16.20
C SER A 592 -24.90 -18.32 15.28
N PRO A 593 -25.97 -18.92 14.74
CA PRO A 593 -27.00 -18.21 13.98
C PRO A 593 -27.62 -17.06 14.77
N ARG A 594 -27.76 -17.21 16.10
CA ARG A 594 -28.26 -16.14 16.97
C ARG A 594 -27.34 -14.92 16.96
N GLN A 595 -26.04 -15.14 17.01
CA GLN A 595 -25.05 -14.05 16.95
C GLN A 595 -25.10 -13.33 15.60
N MET A 596 -25.26 -14.08 14.50
CA MET A 596 -25.44 -13.49 13.17
C MET A 596 -26.66 -12.56 13.14
N VAL A 597 -27.79 -13.02 13.62
CA VAL A 597 -29.02 -12.18 13.70
C VAL A 597 -28.79 -10.95 14.56
N GLN A 598 -28.14 -11.10 15.72
CA GLN A 598 -27.83 -9.96 16.61
C GLN A 598 -26.91 -8.93 15.94
N ILE A 599 -25.95 -9.37 15.12
CA ILE A 599 -25.07 -8.48 14.37
C ILE A 599 -25.85 -7.74 13.29
N VAL A 600 -26.63 -8.45 12.48
CA VAL A 600 -27.41 -7.88 11.37
C VAL A 600 -28.45 -6.88 11.87
N GLU A 601 -29.10 -7.17 13.00
CA GLU A 601 -30.07 -6.27 13.62
C GLU A 601 -29.43 -5.17 14.47
N GLY A 602 -28.24 -5.41 15.02
CA GLY A 602 -27.51 -4.50 15.91
C GLY A 602 -26.93 -3.30 15.21
N ILE A 603 -26.39 -3.51 14.00
CA ILE A 603 -25.81 -2.40 13.21
C ILE A 603 -26.90 -1.50 12.62
N LYS A 604 -26.84 -0.19 12.89
CA LYS A 604 -27.90 0.77 12.52
C LYS A 604 -27.34 2.03 11.86
N PRO A 605 -28.04 2.60 10.87
CA PRO A 605 -27.57 3.78 10.16
C PRO A 605 -27.77 5.11 10.93
N ASP A 606 -28.57 5.11 11.99
CA ASP A 606 -28.82 6.28 12.84
C ASP A 606 -27.92 6.37 14.06
N VAL A 607 -27.13 5.33 14.34
CA VAL A 607 -26.16 5.27 15.46
C VAL A 607 -24.81 5.87 15.01
N LEU A 608 -24.19 6.67 15.87
CA LEU A 608 -22.83 7.20 15.66
C LEU A 608 -21.86 6.05 15.36
N THR A 609 -21.19 6.12 14.22
CA THR A 609 -20.32 5.06 13.71
C THR A 609 -18.89 5.53 13.63
N ILE A 610 -18.00 4.88 14.38
CA ILE A 610 -16.57 5.14 14.38
C ILE A 610 -15.86 4.01 13.64
N GLY A 611 -15.08 4.36 12.62
CA GLY A 611 -14.33 3.40 11.81
C GLY A 611 -12.84 3.40 12.14
N PHE A 612 -12.24 2.21 12.15
CA PHE A 612 -10.81 2.00 12.26
C PHE A 612 -10.39 0.94 11.24
N ALA A 613 -9.71 1.34 10.18
CA ALA A 613 -9.28 0.36 9.19
C ALA A 613 -7.88 0.67 8.63
N ARG A 614 -6.98 -0.30 8.78
CA ARG A 614 -5.58 -0.19 8.37
C ARG A 614 -4.86 -1.54 8.47
N ARG A 615 -3.59 -1.59 7.99
CA ARG A 615 -2.73 -2.74 8.28
C ARG A 615 -2.56 -2.86 9.80
N PHE A 616 -2.81 -4.05 10.35
CA PHE A 616 -2.56 -4.32 11.75
C PHE A 616 -1.07 -4.55 11.99
N ALA A 617 -0.48 -3.63 12.75
CA ALA A 617 0.87 -3.67 13.30
C ALA A 617 0.82 -3.01 14.68
N THR A 618 1.72 -3.38 15.57
CA THR A 618 1.69 -2.96 16.98
C THR A 618 1.69 -1.44 17.15
N TYR A 619 2.50 -0.72 16.37
CA TYR A 619 2.58 0.75 16.46
C TYR A 619 1.29 1.49 16.07
N LYS A 620 0.35 0.80 15.37
CA LYS A 620 -0.96 1.35 15.02
C LYS A 620 -1.93 1.38 16.21
N ARG A 621 -1.59 0.71 17.30
CA ARG A 621 -2.26 0.71 18.61
C ARG A 621 -3.77 0.52 18.56
N ALA A 622 -4.25 -0.42 17.73
CA ALA A 622 -5.67 -0.75 17.63
C ALA A 622 -6.28 -1.21 18.98
N TYR A 623 -5.44 -1.60 19.93
CA TYR A 623 -5.84 -2.09 21.24
C TYR A 623 -6.28 -0.99 22.24
N LEU A 624 -5.98 0.28 22.00
CA LEU A 624 -6.26 1.36 22.97
C LEU A 624 -7.73 1.43 23.37
N LEU A 625 -8.66 1.19 22.46
CA LEU A 625 -10.10 1.14 22.75
C LEU A 625 -10.52 -0.05 23.63
N PHE A 626 -9.64 -1.04 23.83
CA PHE A 626 -9.94 -2.27 24.58
C PHE A 626 -9.21 -2.33 25.93
N THR A 627 -8.61 -1.24 26.36
CA THR A 627 -7.92 -1.14 27.65
C THR A 627 -8.91 -1.12 28.81
N ASN A 628 -10.09 -0.53 28.62
CA ASN A 628 -11.17 -0.46 29.63
C ASN A 628 -12.51 -0.93 29.02
N LEU A 629 -12.78 -2.23 29.12
CA LEU A 629 -13.98 -2.84 28.53
C LEU A 629 -15.28 -2.40 29.23
N ASP A 630 -15.25 -2.07 30.50
CA ASP A 630 -16.44 -1.62 31.23
C ASP A 630 -16.87 -0.24 30.74
N ARG A 631 -15.90 0.68 30.54
CA ARG A 631 -16.15 2.01 29.99
C ARG A 631 -16.61 1.93 28.54
N LEU A 632 -15.94 1.11 27.73
CA LEU A 632 -16.34 0.86 26.35
C LEU A 632 -17.77 0.30 26.26
N SER A 633 -18.12 -0.63 27.18
CA SER A 633 -19.46 -1.17 27.27
C SER A 633 -20.50 -0.10 27.63
N ALA A 634 -20.19 0.82 28.54
CA ALA A 634 -21.09 1.93 28.89
C ALA A 634 -21.34 2.86 27.67
N ILE A 635 -20.31 3.12 26.85
CA ILE A 635 -20.41 3.94 25.64
C ILE A 635 -21.31 3.27 24.59
N VAL A 636 -21.04 2.02 24.23
CA VAL A 636 -21.76 1.34 23.13
C VAL A 636 -23.19 0.94 23.52
N ASN A 637 -23.47 0.78 24.81
CA ASN A 637 -24.78 0.38 25.33
C ASN A 637 -25.62 1.56 25.83
N ASN A 638 -25.17 2.80 25.67
CA ASN A 638 -25.97 3.95 26.03
C ASN A 638 -27.27 3.96 25.22
N LYS A 639 -28.42 4.01 25.92
CA LYS A 639 -29.73 3.90 25.26
C LYS A 639 -30.12 5.13 24.45
N GLU A 640 -29.70 6.31 24.89
CA GLU A 640 -30.03 7.58 24.26
C GLU A 640 -29.01 7.99 23.19
N ARG A 641 -27.75 7.64 23.41
CA ARG A 641 -26.60 8.08 22.58
C ARG A 641 -25.66 6.91 22.30
N PRO A 642 -26.14 5.82 21.64
CA PRO A 642 -25.33 4.64 21.40
C PRO A 642 -24.20 4.93 20.41
N VAL A 643 -23.09 4.17 20.49
CA VAL A 643 -21.97 4.22 19.57
C VAL A 643 -21.71 2.83 19.03
N GLN A 644 -21.35 2.74 17.74
CA GLN A 644 -20.91 1.50 17.14
C GLN A 644 -19.55 1.67 16.50
N PHE A 645 -18.72 0.61 16.56
CA PHE A 645 -17.37 0.61 16.02
C PHE A 645 -17.23 -0.42 14.91
N ILE A 646 -16.53 -0.03 13.84
CA ILE A 646 -16.24 -0.90 12.70
C ILE A 646 -14.73 -0.95 12.51
N PHE A 647 -14.17 -2.14 12.71
CA PHE A 647 -12.77 -2.44 12.47
C PHE A 647 -12.60 -3.20 11.16
N ALA A 648 -11.52 -2.95 10.43
CA ALA A 648 -11.10 -3.75 9.29
C ALA A 648 -9.58 -3.67 9.10
N GLY A 649 -8.99 -4.67 8.46
CA GLY A 649 -7.57 -4.66 8.14
C GLY A 649 -6.97 -6.05 8.12
N LYS A 650 -5.73 -6.09 7.62
CA LYS A 650 -4.93 -7.32 7.51
C LYS A 650 -3.63 -7.15 8.30
N ALA A 651 -3.18 -8.20 8.95
CA ALA A 651 -1.81 -8.31 9.45
C ALA A 651 -0.96 -9.07 8.43
N HIS A 652 0.32 -8.72 8.28
CA HIS A 652 1.20 -9.51 7.43
C HIS A 652 1.21 -10.97 7.90
N PRO A 653 1.28 -11.98 7.01
CA PRO A 653 1.28 -13.40 7.40
C PRO A 653 2.39 -13.77 8.41
N ASN A 654 3.50 -13.04 8.41
CA ASN A 654 4.61 -13.22 9.36
C ASN A 654 4.52 -12.31 10.60
N ASP A 655 3.54 -11.41 10.68
CA ASP A 655 3.34 -10.49 11.83
C ASP A 655 2.38 -11.11 12.83
N LYS A 656 2.88 -12.00 13.67
CA LYS A 656 2.08 -12.66 14.70
C LYS A 656 1.45 -11.69 15.71
N PRO A 657 2.16 -10.67 16.22
CA PRO A 657 1.54 -9.66 17.09
C PRO A 657 0.35 -8.94 16.44
N GLY A 658 0.46 -8.56 15.16
CA GLY A 658 -0.63 -7.96 14.42
C GLY A 658 -1.83 -8.90 14.25
N GLN A 659 -1.61 -10.19 14.02
CA GLN A 659 -2.66 -11.21 13.94
C GLN A 659 -3.35 -11.40 15.30
N ASP A 660 -2.61 -11.38 16.40
CA ASP A 660 -3.16 -11.53 17.75
C ASP A 660 -4.02 -10.31 18.14
N LEU A 661 -3.69 -9.11 17.66
CA LEU A 661 -4.56 -7.93 17.81
C LEU A 661 -5.89 -8.11 17.08
N ILE A 662 -5.88 -8.63 15.85
CA ILE A 662 -7.13 -8.95 15.12
C ILE A 662 -7.97 -9.94 15.90
N LYS A 663 -7.34 -11.05 16.34
CA LYS A 663 -8.02 -12.08 17.13
C LYS A 663 -8.65 -11.49 18.39
N ARG A 664 -7.92 -10.65 19.12
CA ARG A 664 -8.42 -9.98 20.32
C ARG A 664 -9.65 -9.12 20.05
N ILE A 665 -9.67 -8.37 18.97
CA ILE A 665 -10.82 -7.53 18.58
C ILE A 665 -12.04 -8.40 18.28
N VAL A 666 -11.85 -9.51 17.56
CA VAL A 666 -12.94 -10.46 17.24
C VAL A 666 -13.49 -11.12 18.51
N GLU A 667 -12.61 -11.52 19.42
CA GLU A 667 -13.02 -12.06 20.73
C GLU A 667 -13.86 -11.06 21.53
N VAL A 668 -13.43 -9.80 21.60
CA VAL A 668 -14.19 -8.75 22.29
C VAL A 668 -15.53 -8.50 21.59
N ALA A 669 -15.54 -8.41 20.27
CA ALA A 669 -16.75 -8.20 19.49
C ALA A 669 -17.80 -9.33 19.67
N ALA A 670 -17.34 -10.54 20.01
CA ALA A 670 -18.20 -11.69 20.27
C ALA A 670 -18.79 -11.70 21.70
N MET A 671 -18.30 -10.84 22.61
CA MET A 671 -18.84 -10.77 24.00
C MET A 671 -20.30 -10.24 24.01
N PRO A 672 -21.16 -10.74 24.89
CA PRO A 672 -22.60 -10.39 24.89
C PRO A 672 -22.90 -8.88 24.90
N GLN A 673 -22.09 -8.08 25.58
CA GLN A 673 -22.26 -6.62 25.66
C GLN A 673 -21.83 -5.88 24.40
N PHE A 674 -21.06 -6.50 23.49
CA PHE A 674 -20.51 -5.87 22.30
C PHE A 674 -21.07 -6.40 20.97
N VAL A 675 -21.75 -7.56 21.00
CA VAL A 675 -22.33 -8.17 19.78
C VAL A 675 -23.23 -7.16 19.04
N GLY A 676 -22.98 -6.99 17.74
CA GLY A 676 -23.72 -6.07 16.89
C GLY A 676 -23.39 -4.59 17.07
N LYS A 677 -22.42 -4.25 17.94
CA LYS A 677 -21.98 -2.87 18.22
C LYS A 677 -20.50 -2.65 17.91
N ILE A 678 -19.70 -3.70 18.06
CA ILE A 678 -18.30 -3.73 17.62
C ILE A 678 -18.18 -4.82 16.57
N LEU A 679 -17.71 -4.47 15.38
CA LEU A 679 -17.60 -5.37 14.23
C LEU A 679 -16.19 -5.38 13.69
N PHE A 680 -15.73 -6.55 13.27
CA PHE A 680 -14.50 -6.68 12.48
C PHE A 680 -14.84 -7.19 11.08
N LEU A 681 -14.57 -6.38 10.06
CA LEU A 681 -14.80 -6.73 8.66
C LEU A 681 -13.53 -7.35 8.08
N GLN A 682 -13.57 -8.65 7.78
CA GLN A 682 -12.43 -9.35 7.20
C GLN A 682 -12.16 -8.95 5.74
N ASN A 683 -10.98 -9.26 5.25
CA ASN A 683 -10.53 -9.03 3.87
C ASN A 683 -10.65 -7.57 3.42
N TYR A 684 -10.04 -6.68 4.18
CA TYR A 684 -9.96 -5.25 3.86
C TYR A 684 -9.25 -5.06 2.51
N ASP A 685 -9.95 -4.51 1.54
CA ASP A 685 -9.51 -4.20 0.18
C ASP A 685 -9.96 -2.78 -0.24
N MET A 686 -9.69 -2.38 -1.48
CA MET A 686 -10.07 -1.06 -1.99
C MET A 686 -11.58 -0.82 -1.98
N GLU A 687 -12.38 -1.84 -2.26
CA GLU A 687 -13.84 -1.70 -2.32
C GLU A 687 -14.43 -1.52 -0.91
N LEU A 688 -13.98 -2.31 0.06
CA LEU A 688 -14.37 -2.16 1.46
C LEU A 688 -13.86 -0.84 2.03
N ALA A 689 -12.59 -0.47 1.71
CA ALA A 689 -12.01 0.80 2.11
C ALA A 689 -12.87 1.98 1.65
N ARG A 690 -13.28 2.00 0.37
CA ARG A 690 -14.15 3.05 -0.20
C ARG A 690 -15.47 3.15 0.54
N LYS A 691 -16.13 2.02 0.84
CA LYS A 691 -17.39 2.03 1.60
C LYS A 691 -17.23 2.56 3.02
N MET A 692 -16.13 2.20 3.69
CA MET A 692 -15.86 2.65 5.06
C MET A 692 -15.54 4.16 5.11
N VAL A 693 -14.61 4.66 4.28
CA VAL A 693 -14.23 6.09 4.28
C VAL A 693 -15.36 7.01 3.81
N GLN A 694 -16.36 6.46 3.12
CA GLN A 694 -17.56 7.18 2.71
C GLN A 694 -18.70 7.09 3.74
N GLY A 695 -18.78 5.97 4.49
CA GLY A 695 -19.99 5.63 5.24
C GLY A 695 -19.92 5.78 6.75
N VAL A 696 -18.73 5.86 7.38
CA VAL A 696 -18.62 6.10 8.83
C VAL A 696 -18.76 7.59 9.14
N ASP A 697 -18.97 7.95 10.41
CA ASP A 697 -19.09 9.34 10.85
C ASP A 697 -17.75 9.90 11.32
N VAL A 698 -16.95 9.07 12.01
CA VAL A 698 -15.63 9.40 12.53
C VAL A 698 -14.63 8.34 12.10
N TRP A 699 -13.45 8.78 11.73
CA TRP A 699 -12.30 7.92 11.43
C TRP A 699 -11.27 8.03 12.55
N LEU A 700 -11.08 6.93 13.28
CA LEU A 700 -10.15 6.86 14.39
C LEU A 700 -8.78 6.38 13.90
N ASN A 701 -7.71 7.07 14.33
CA ASN A 701 -6.34 6.74 13.97
C ASN A 701 -5.40 6.99 15.16
N THR A 702 -4.76 5.94 15.67
CA THR A 702 -4.02 5.97 16.94
C THR A 702 -2.57 5.51 16.84
N PRO A 703 -1.76 5.95 15.85
CA PRO A 703 -0.39 5.49 15.72
C PRO A 703 0.47 5.93 16.92
N THR A 704 1.55 5.19 17.18
CA THR A 704 2.63 5.67 18.03
C THR A 704 3.41 6.73 17.26
N ARG A 705 3.45 7.93 17.77
CA ARG A 705 4.18 9.03 17.16
C ARG A 705 5.68 8.88 17.31
N PRO A 706 6.52 9.20 16.32
CA PRO A 706 6.20 9.69 14.97
C PRO A 706 6.24 8.57 13.89
N LEU A 707 5.61 7.44 14.14
CA LEU A 707 5.75 6.24 13.31
C LEU A 707 4.74 6.16 12.13
N GLU A 708 3.88 7.17 11.95
CA GLU A 708 3.02 7.31 10.78
C GLU A 708 3.67 8.26 9.77
N ALA A 709 4.18 7.75 8.66
CA ALA A 709 4.83 8.58 7.65
C ALA A 709 3.88 9.64 7.04
N SER A 710 2.67 9.23 6.69
CA SER A 710 1.61 10.14 6.24
C SER A 710 0.24 9.65 6.71
N GLY A 711 -0.23 8.50 6.26
CA GLY A 711 -1.56 7.98 6.56
C GLY A 711 -2.62 8.60 5.66
N THR A 712 -2.93 7.94 4.51
CA THR A 712 -3.86 8.48 3.50
C THR A 712 -5.33 8.14 3.73
N SER A 713 -5.66 7.28 4.70
CA SER A 713 -7.06 6.88 4.95
C SER A 713 -7.93 8.04 5.44
N GLY A 714 -7.38 8.87 6.35
CA GLY A 714 -8.06 10.07 6.83
C GLY A 714 -8.25 11.12 5.74
N GLU A 715 -7.29 11.29 4.82
CA GLU A 715 -7.41 12.17 3.65
C GLU A 715 -8.60 11.80 2.77
N LYS A 716 -8.87 10.48 2.59
CA LYS A 716 -10.06 9.98 1.90
C LYS A 716 -11.35 10.28 2.66
N CYS A 717 -11.28 10.28 3.98
CA CYS A 717 -12.41 10.57 4.85
C CYS A 717 -12.86 12.02 4.75
N VAL A 718 -11.94 12.98 4.83
CA VAL A 718 -12.29 14.41 4.88
C VAL A 718 -13.04 14.87 3.64
N MET A 719 -12.70 14.41 2.44
CA MET A 719 -13.43 14.77 1.22
C MET A 719 -14.84 14.16 1.14
N ASN A 720 -15.13 13.18 2.00
CA ASN A 720 -16.44 12.57 2.15
C ASN A 720 -17.22 13.13 3.37
N GLY A 721 -16.67 14.10 4.07
CA GLY A 721 -17.30 14.66 5.27
C GLY A 721 -17.31 13.69 6.46
N VAL A 722 -16.32 12.81 6.54
CA VAL A 722 -16.06 11.95 7.71
C VAL A 722 -15.01 12.64 8.57
N LEU A 723 -15.35 12.93 9.83
CA LEU A 723 -14.48 13.66 10.72
C LEU A 723 -13.33 12.79 11.21
N GLN A 724 -12.13 13.35 11.22
CA GLN A 724 -10.93 12.68 11.68
C GLN A 724 -10.76 12.82 13.18
N PHE A 725 -10.48 11.69 13.86
CA PHE A 725 -9.98 11.67 15.23
C PHE A 725 -8.66 10.92 15.28
N SER A 726 -7.56 11.61 15.46
CA SER A 726 -6.23 11.00 15.33
C SER A 726 -5.22 11.61 16.28
N VAL A 727 -4.18 10.83 16.59
CA VAL A 727 -2.91 11.37 17.08
C VAL A 727 -2.39 12.38 16.04
N LEU A 728 -1.78 13.47 16.48
CA LEU A 728 -1.07 14.42 15.62
C LEU A 728 0.23 13.77 15.10
N ASP A 729 0.08 12.98 14.06
CA ASP A 729 1.15 12.27 13.37
C ASP A 729 0.87 12.25 11.86
N GLY A 730 1.91 12.07 11.05
CA GLY A 730 1.78 12.07 9.59
C GLY A 730 1.09 13.32 9.05
N TRP A 731 0.14 13.14 8.12
CA TRP A 731 -0.61 14.22 7.47
C TRP A 731 -1.46 15.05 8.44
N TRP A 732 -1.92 14.46 9.58
CA TRP A 732 -2.82 15.15 10.50
C TRP A 732 -2.14 16.30 11.25
N VAL A 733 -0.82 16.32 11.35
CA VAL A 733 -0.06 17.47 11.86
C VAL A 733 -0.31 18.73 11.03
N GLU A 734 -0.44 18.56 9.72
CA GLU A 734 -0.70 19.65 8.76
C GLU A 734 -2.20 19.88 8.55
N GLY A 735 -2.99 18.79 8.60
CA GLY A 735 -4.41 18.80 8.27
C GLY A 735 -5.33 19.21 9.42
N TYR A 736 -4.91 19.08 10.68
CA TYR A 736 -5.76 19.37 11.82
C TYR A 736 -6.18 20.84 11.85
N LYS A 737 -7.50 21.04 11.96
CA LYS A 737 -8.13 22.34 12.20
C LYS A 737 -9.15 22.20 13.33
N GLU A 738 -9.15 23.15 14.25
CA GLU A 738 -10.10 23.18 15.35
C GLU A 738 -11.54 23.26 14.82
N GLY A 739 -12.41 22.41 15.36
CA GLY A 739 -13.81 22.31 14.93
C GLY A 739 -14.03 21.52 13.62
N ALA A 740 -12.97 20.99 12.98
CA ALA A 740 -13.05 20.14 11.78
C ALA A 740 -12.65 18.68 12.06
N GLY A 741 -12.41 18.34 13.31
CA GLY A 741 -12.00 17.02 13.78
C GLY A 741 -11.37 17.10 15.15
N TRP A 742 -10.78 16.00 15.63
CA TRP A 742 -10.17 15.91 16.94
C TRP A 742 -8.72 15.41 16.84
N ALA A 743 -7.91 15.88 17.77
CA ALA A 743 -6.51 15.51 17.84
C ALA A 743 -6.12 15.08 19.26
N LEU A 744 -5.33 14.01 19.37
CA LEU A 744 -4.57 13.74 20.58
C LEU A 744 -3.29 14.59 20.54
N PRO A 745 -2.78 15.11 21.71
CA PRO A 745 -1.63 15.98 21.74
C PRO A 745 -0.39 15.44 21.05
N MET A 746 0.42 16.35 20.54
CA MET A 746 1.70 16.02 19.90
C MET A 746 2.75 15.53 20.89
N GLU A 747 2.77 16.09 22.08
CA GLU A 747 3.82 15.88 23.05
C GLU A 747 3.62 14.56 23.81
N ARG A 748 4.70 13.80 23.95
CA ARG A 748 4.70 12.64 24.84
C ARG A 748 4.85 13.12 26.27
N THR A 749 3.92 12.69 27.13
CA THR A 749 3.98 12.95 28.56
C THR A 749 4.91 11.95 29.27
N PHE A 750 4.93 10.70 28.80
CA PHE A 750 5.72 9.63 29.39
C PHE A 750 6.73 9.05 28.41
N ALA A 751 7.93 8.77 28.90
CA ALA A 751 8.94 8.01 28.15
C ALA A 751 8.55 6.53 28.00
N ASP A 752 7.92 5.94 29.03
CA ASP A 752 7.40 4.58 28.99
C ASP A 752 6.14 4.53 28.12
N GLN A 753 6.15 3.70 27.08
CA GLN A 753 5.07 3.56 26.11
C GLN A 753 3.77 3.07 26.77
N ARG A 754 3.84 2.23 27.79
CA ARG A 754 2.66 1.71 28.49
C ARG A 754 1.88 2.83 29.19
N PHE A 755 2.57 3.71 29.92
CA PHE A 755 1.92 4.86 30.56
C PHE A 755 1.38 5.87 29.55
N GLN A 756 2.08 6.06 28.44
CA GLN A 756 1.59 6.87 27.34
C GLN A 756 0.32 6.28 26.73
N ASP A 757 0.26 4.97 26.55
CA ASP A 757 -0.90 4.27 26.01
C ASP A 757 -2.12 4.36 26.94
N GLU A 758 -1.91 4.24 28.26
CA GLU A 758 -2.96 4.43 29.26
C GLU A 758 -3.53 5.85 29.20
N LEU A 759 -2.68 6.88 29.12
CA LEU A 759 -3.10 8.26 28.99
C LEU A 759 -3.85 8.51 27.68
N ASP A 760 -3.30 8.06 26.55
CA ASP A 760 -3.93 8.21 25.24
C ASP A 760 -5.30 7.52 25.20
N ALA A 761 -5.42 6.33 25.80
CA ALA A 761 -6.69 5.61 25.88
C ALA A 761 -7.74 6.39 26.68
N GLU A 762 -7.37 6.93 27.84
CA GLU A 762 -8.26 7.79 28.65
C GLU A 762 -8.69 9.05 27.88
N MET A 763 -7.78 9.68 27.17
CA MET A 763 -8.09 10.84 26.33
C MET A 763 -9.04 10.47 25.18
N ILE A 764 -8.87 9.27 24.57
CA ILE A 764 -9.77 8.79 23.52
C ILE A 764 -11.20 8.63 24.09
N TYR A 765 -11.35 7.96 25.24
CA TYR A 765 -12.66 7.80 25.87
C TYR A 765 -13.29 9.16 26.23
N ASN A 766 -12.54 10.05 26.89
CA ASN A 766 -13.03 11.38 27.25
C ASN A 766 -13.52 12.15 26.02
N THR A 767 -12.74 12.16 24.95
CA THR A 767 -13.10 12.86 23.71
C THR A 767 -14.38 12.28 23.09
N ILE A 768 -14.52 10.96 23.08
CA ILE A 768 -15.74 10.30 22.59
C ILE A 768 -16.95 10.68 23.44
N GLU A 769 -16.84 10.57 24.77
CA GLU A 769 -17.97 10.78 25.69
C GLU A 769 -18.38 12.25 25.83
N GLU A 770 -17.42 13.17 25.91
CA GLU A 770 -17.66 14.57 26.25
C GLU A 770 -17.78 15.48 25.04
N GLN A 771 -17.19 15.10 23.88
CA GLN A 771 -17.18 15.95 22.69
C GLN A 771 -17.93 15.33 21.51
N ILE A 772 -17.51 14.13 21.06
CA ILE A 772 -18.03 13.52 19.82
C ILE A 772 -19.51 13.12 19.99
N VAL A 773 -19.83 12.37 21.02
CA VAL A 773 -21.19 11.86 21.25
C VAL A 773 -22.20 12.99 21.47
N PRO A 774 -21.94 13.99 22.35
CA PRO A 774 -22.86 15.11 22.52
C PRO A 774 -23.10 15.92 21.24
N LEU A 775 -22.03 16.16 20.47
CA LEU A 775 -22.11 16.93 19.22
C LEU A 775 -22.95 16.18 18.16
N TYR A 776 -22.77 14.86 18.02
CA TYR A 776 -23.50 14.06 17.05
C TYR A 776 -25.00 13.95 17.39
N TYR A 777 -25.36 13.82 18.66
CA TYR A 777 -26.75 13.59 19.08
C TYR A 777 -27.54 14.89 19.38
N LYS A 778 -26.92 16.05 19.34
CA LYS A 778 -27.61 17.34 19.43
C LYS A 778 -28.36 17.63 18.13
N ARG A 779 -29.69 17.44 18.15
CA ARG A 779 -30.60 17.58 17.00
C ARG A 779 -31.47 18.82 17.11
N ASP A 780 -31.77 19.44 15.96
CA ASP A 780 -32.78 20.48 15.88
C ASP A 780 -34.22 19.86 15.74
N GLU A 781 -35.23 20.71 15.61
CA GLU A 781 -36.62 20.32 15.40
C GLU A 781 -36.86 19.47 14.15
N GLN A 782 -35.96 19.56 13.15
CA GLN A 782 -35.99 18.77 11.92
C GLN A 782 -35.16 17.48 12.02
N ASN A 783 -34.68 17.17 13.21
CA ASN A 783 -33.81 16.02 13.49
C ASN A 783 -32.45 16.08 12.76
N ILE A 784 -31.95 17.30 12.48
CA ILE A 784 -30.66 17.55 11.82
C ILE A 784 -29.62 17.95 12.89
N PRO A 785 -28.44 17.36 12.94
CA PRO A 785 -27.33 17.74 13.84
C PRO A 785 -26.57 18.92 13.27
N ARG A 786 -27.11 20.15 13.40
CA ARG A 786 -26.53 21.32 12.72
C ARG A 786 -25.10 21.60 13.10
N ASP A 787 -24.76 21.50 14.38
CA ASP A 787 -23.40 21.72 14.84
C ASP A 787 -22.42 20.65 14.29
N TRP A 788 -22.88 19.39 14.19
CA TRP A 788 -22.13 18.33 13.53
C TRP A 788 -21.92 18.61 12.04
N VAL A 789 -22.97 19.01 11.35
CA VAL A 789 -22.90 19.32 9.91
C VAL A 789 -21.98 20.52 9.67
N GLU A 790 -21.95 21.49 10.58
CA GLU A 790 -21.00 22.60 10.50
C GLU A 790 -19.55 22.13 10.62
N SER A 791 -19.26 21.18 11.55
CA SER A 791 -17.95 20.54 11.62
C SER A 791 -17.61 19.75 10.35
N VAL A 792 -18.60 19.07 9.75
CA VAL A 792 -18.42 18.37 8.46
C VAL A 792 -18.08 19.37 7.35
N LYS A 793 -18.77 20.51 7.28
CA LYS A 793 -18.47 21.56 6.29
C LYS A 793 -17.06 22.11 6.45
N ARG A 794 -16.64 22.44 7.69
CA ARG A 794 -15.27 22.87 7.97
C ARG A 794 -14.25 21.80 7.58
N CYS A 795 -14.51 20.55 7.92
CA CYS A 795 -13.65 19.43 7.55
C CYS A 795 -13.43 19.37 6.03
N VAL A 796 -14.49 19.46 5.23
CA VAL A 796 -14.40 19.43 3.78
C VAL A 796 -13.77 20.72 3.23
N ALA A 797 -14.25 21.90 3.67
CA ALA A 797 -13.85 23.18 3.11
C ALA A 797 -12.38 23.53 3.42
N ASP A 798 -11.94 23.31 4.67
CA ASP A 798 -10.65 23.81 5.14
C ASP A 798 -9.50 22.80 4.98
N ILE A 799 -9.83 21.52 4.75
CA ILE A 799 -8.83 20.45 4.75
C ILE A 799 -8.70 19.78 3.37
N ALA A 800 -9.81 19.42 2.71
CA ALA A 800 -9.80 18.50 1.58
C ALA A 800 -8.89 18.95 0.41
N ALA A 801 -8.90 20.23 0.06
CA ALA A 801 -8.11 20.79 -1.03
C ALA A 801 -6.60 20.50 -0.90
N ASN A 802 -6.10 20.48 0.35
CA ASN A 802 -4.68 20.31 0.62
C ASN A 802 -4.20 18.86 0.52
N PHE A 803 -5.12 17.89 0.42
CA PHE A 803 -4.80 16.46 0.46
C PHE A 803 -5.36 15.70 -0.75
N THR A 804 -5.47 16.37 -1.89
CA THR A 804 -5.73 15.74 -3.19
C THR A 804 -4.43 15.36 -3.90
N THR A 805 -4.46 14.31 -4.71
CA THR A 805 -3.32 13.97 -5.59
C THR A 805 -3.03 15.08 -6.60
N ASN A 806 -4.01 15.88 -6.94
CA ASN A 806 -3.85 17.06 -7.82
C ASN A 806 -2.88 18.09 -7.22
N ARG A 807 -3.10 18.47 -5.94
CA ARG A 807 -2.16 19.34 -5.21
C ARG A 807 -0.80 18.64 -5.07
N MET A 808 -0.76 17.36 -4.71
CA MET A 808 0.47 16.60 -4.56
C MET A 808 1.28 16.57 -5.87
N MET A 809 0.63 16.32 -7.00
CA MET A 809 1.28 16.31 -8.33
C MET A 809 1.91 17.67 -8.64
N ARG A 810 1.16 18.76 -8.42
CA ARG A 810 1.67 20.12 -8.60
C ARG A 810 2.90 20.39 -7.72
N ASP A 811 2.88 19.98 -6.45
CA ASP A 811 4.03 20.14 -5.56
C ASP A 811 5.27 19.36 -6.06
N TYR A 812 5.09 18.17 -6.62
CA TYR A 812 6.19 17.42 -7.26
C TYR A 812 6.70 18.12 -8.50
N GLU A 813 5.82 18.64 -9.35
CA GLU A 813 6.21 19.39 -10.57
C GLU A 813 6.99 20.64 -10.22
N GLU A 814 6.50 21.46 -9.28
CA GLU A 814 7.12 22.73 -8.91
C GLU A 814 8.42 22.56 -8.11
N ARG A 815 8.44 21.62 -7.16
CA ARG A 815 9.57 21.46 -6.23
C ARG A 815 10.68 20.58 -6.77
N PHE A 816 10.37 19.59 -7.62
CA PHE A 816 11.30 18.54 -8.02
C PHE A 816 11.37 18.31 -9.52
N TYR A 817 10.30 17.92 -10.22
CA TYR A 817 10.38 17.46 -11.60
C TYR A 817 10.89 18.54 -12.56
N GLY A 818 10.35 19.75 -12.45
CA GLY A 818 10.81 20.88 -13.28
C GLY A 818 12.29 21.20 -13.08
N LYS A 819 12.75 21.19 -11.83
CA LYS A 819 14.17 21.45 -11.49
C LYS A 819 15.09 20.34 -12.01
N LEU A 820 14.70 19.09 -11.81
CA LEU A 820 15.48 17.93 -12.24
C LEU A 820 15.58 17.85 -13.78
N ALA A 821 14.49 18.12 -14.49
CA ALA A 821 14.50 18.17 -15.94
C ALA A 821 15.41 19.28 -16.47
N ALA A 822 15.30 20.48 -15.91
CA ALA A 822 16.19 21.60 -16.25
C ALA A 822 17.64 21.25 -15.97
N ARG A 823 17.93 20.70 -14.79
CA ARG A 823 19.29 20.29 -14.41
C ARG A 823 19.84 19.21 -15.33
N ARG A 824 19.02 18.23 -15.68
CA ARG A 824 19.41 17.19 -16.64
C ARG A 824 19.81 17.80 -18.00
N HIS A 825 19.05 18.77 -18.49
CA HIS A 825 19.36 19.42 -19.75
C HIS A 825 20.73 20.12 -19.72
N GLU A 826 21.06 20.80 -18.61
CA GLU A 826 22.39 21.43 -18.44
C GLU A 826 23.51 20.37 -18.41
N ILE A 827 23.31 19.30 -17.63
CA ILE A 827 24.32 18.25 -17.40
C ILE A 827 24.62 17.44 -18.66
N VAL A 828 23.62 17.19 -19.51
CA VAL A 828 23.83 16.42 -20.76
C VAL A 828 24.26 17.26 -21.94
N ALA A 829 24.17 18.59 -21.85
CA ALA A 829 24.57 19.48 -22.91
C ALA A 829 26.05 19.36 -23.26
N GLY A 830 26.43 19.61 -24.54
CA GLY A 830 27.82 19.63 -25.00
C GLY A 830 28.55 18.30 -24.75
N ASP A 831 27.93 17.17 -24.98
CA ASP A 831 28.49 15.83 -24.71
C ASP A 831 28.93 15.64 -23.25
N TYR A 832 28.04 15.99 -22.31
CA TYR A 832 28.23 15.86 -20.85
C TYR A 832 29.37 16.73 -20.30
N MET A 833 29.65 17.87 -20.91
CA MET A 833 30.79 18.72 -20.52
C MET A 833 30.72 19.13 -19.05
N LEU A 834 29.56 19.60 -18.57
CA LEU A 834 29.37 19.99 -17.18
C LEU A 834 29.51 18.82 -16.21
N ALA A 835 28.99 17.64 -16.56
CA ALA A 835 29.17 16.42 -15.73
C ALA A 835 30.64 16.07 -15.58
N ARG A 836 31.43 16.16 -16.68
CA ARG A 836 32.88 15.93 -16.66
C ARG A 836 33.63 16.95 -15.81
N GLU A 837 33.27 18.22 -15.89
CA GLU A 837 33.85 19.30 -15.10
C GLU A 837 33.55 19.10 -13.57
N ILE A 838 32.31 18.84 -13.20
CA ILE A 838 31.92 18.61 -11.80
C ILE A 838 32.62 17.35 -11.26
N ALA A 839 32.60 16.24 -11.99
CA ALA A 839 33.27 15.02 -11.59
C ALA A 839 34.79 15.18 -11.40
N ALA A 840 35.43 15.91 -12.31
CA ALA A 840 36.86 16.24 -12.20
C ALA A 840 37.15 17.15 -11.00
N TRP A 841 36.27 18.14 -10.76
CA TRP A 841 36.38 19.02 -9.62
C TRP A 841 36.20 18.22 -8.29
N LYS A 842 35.15 17.39 -8.15
CA LYS A 842 34.92 16.56 -6.95
C LYS A 842 36.13 15.64 -6.66
N ARG A 843 36.70 15.01 -7.68
CA ARG A 843 37.93 14.19 -7.53
C ARG A 843 39.11 15.01 -7.03
N ARG A 844 39.34 16.21 -7.58
CA ARG A 844 40.42 17.10 -7.15
C ARG A 844 40.26 17.51 -5.70
N ILE A 845 39.05 17.91 -5.33
CA ILE A 845 38.75 18.30 -3.94
C ILE A 845 38.97 17.11 -2.99
N SER A 846 38.39 15.94 -3.29
CA SER A 846 38.53 14.74 -2.43
C SER A 846 40.00 14.35 -2.22
N ALA A 847 40.84 14.43 -3.23
CA ALA A 847 42.26 14.09 -3.14
C ALA A 847 43.09 15.09 -2.30
N ALA A 848 42.65 16.34 -2.21
CA ALA A 848 43.38 17.39 -1.49
C ALA A 848 42.73 17.78 -0.15
N TRP A 849 41.48 17.38 0.12
CA TRP A 849 40.69 17.86 1.26
C TRP A 849 41.37 17.61 2.61
N ASP A 850 42.02 16.47 2.80
CA ASP A 850 42.70 16.15 4.06
C ASP A 850 43.89 17.06 4.34
N LYS A 851 44.47 17.66 3.30
CA LYS A 851 45.60 18.58 3.43
C LYS A 851 45.15 20.02 3.77
N VAL A 852 43.87 20.37 3.49
CA VAL A 852 43.32 21.68 3.82
C VAL A 852 43.29 21.86 5.34
N ARG A 853 43.82 22.98 5.82
CA ARG A 853 43.94 23.25 7.26
C ARG A 853 43.48 24.65 7.59
N ILE A 854 42.80 24.77 8.73
CA ILE A 854 42.49 26.06 9.33
C ILE A 854 43.74 26.49 10.07
N VAL A 855 44.30 27.63 9.70
CA VAL A 855 45.58 28.15 10.21
C VAL A 855 45.35 29.07 11.36
N GLU A 856 44.41 29.98 11.25
CA GLU A 856 44.11 31.00 12.26
C GLU A 856 42.63 31.34 12.26
N VAL A 857 42.06 31.51 13.43
CA VAL A 857 40.70 32.04 13.62
C VAL A 857 40.77 33.27 14.48
N LYS A 858 40.22 34.37 14.01
CA LYS A 858 40.01 35.57 14.82
C LYS A 858 38.53 35.80 14.89
N GLN A 859 38.04 35.86 16.11
CA GLN A 859 36.66 36.20 16.41
C GLN A 859 36.62 37.35 17.41
N ALA A 860 35.54 38.12 17.36
CA ALA A 860 35.26 39.12 18.35
C ALA A 860 35.40 38.49 19.74
N LYS A 861 36.01 39.25 20.71
CA LYS A 861 36.13 38.73 22.08
C LYS A 861 34.75 38.56 22.70
N ILE A 862 34.22 37.34 22.59
CA ILE A 862 32.89 36.97 23.06
C ILE A 862 32.90 36.62 24.57
N ASP A 863 34.11 36.56 25.19
CA ASP A 863 34.31 35.94 26.50
C ASP A 863 33.71 36.69 27.70
N ARG A 864 33.27 37.93 27.60
CA ARG A 864 32.80 38.70 28.81
C ARG A 864 31.76 39.79 28.58
N GLU A 865 31.41 40.19 27.36
CA GLU A 865 30.43 41.25 27.11
C GLU A 865 29.34 40.79 26.15
N ALA A 866 28.08 41.09 26.45
CA ALA A 866 26.96 40.81 25.57
C ALA A 866 27.14 41.53 24.22
N MET A 867 26.93 40.82 23.12
CA MET A 867 26.80 41.40 21.82
C MET A 867 25.50 42.23 21.76
N PHE A 868 25.51 43.40 21.16
CA PHE A 868 24.32 44.23 21.01
C PHE A 868 23.72 44.06 19.63
N VAL A 869 22.38 43.97 19.58
CA VAL A 869 21.64 43.95 18.33
C VAL A 869 21.97 45.17 17.48
N GLY A 870 22.38 44.95 16.27
CA GLY A 870 22.70 46.01 15.33
C GLY A 870 24.13 46.52 15.33
N GLU A 871 24.97 46.08 16.27
CA GLU A 871 26.40 46.34 16.23
C GLU A 871 27.16 45.31 15.37
N HIS A 872 28.37 45.68 15.01
CA HIS A 872 29.24 44.97 14.11
C HIS A 872 30.30 44.14 14.84
N TYR A 873 30.42 42.85 14.49
CA TYR A 873 31.34 41.94 15.12
C TYR A 873 32.20 41.25 14.07
N PRO A 874 33.53 41.48 14.03
CA PRO A 874 34.40 40.93 13.00
C PRO A 874 34.72 39.47 13.28
N PHE A 875 34.63 38.65 12.24
CA PHE A 875 35.11 37.29 12.20
C PHE A 875 36.09 37.16 11.03
N GLU A 876 37.23 36.47 11.28
CA GLU A 876 38.25 36.21 10.26
C GLU A 876 38.74 34.79 10.42
N ILE A 877 38.90 34.07 9.30
CA ILE A 877 39.50 32.74 9.25
C ILE A 877 40.55 32.68 8.15
N LYS A 878 41.73 32.15 8.49
CA LYS A 878 42.80 31.89 7.52
C LYS A 878 42.90 30.40 7.28
N ILE A 879 42.96 30.01 6.04
CA ILE A 879 42.88 28.62 5.59
C ILE A 879 44.06 28.37 4.66
N ASP A 880 44.85 27.35 4.95
CA ASP A 880 45.79 26.80 3.98
C ASP A 880 45.01 25.84 3.07
N VAL A 881 44.82 26.25 1.80
CA VAL A 881 44.06 25.47 0.82
C VAL A 881 44.88 24.38 0.14
N ALA A 882 46.20 24.25 0.50
CA ALA A 882 47.10 23.29 -0.08
C ALA A 882 47.14 23.33 -1.59
N ASP A 883 46.81 22.21 -2.26
CA ASP A 883 46.84 22.08 -3.75
C ASP A 883 45.52 22.60 -4.41
N LEU A 884 44.55 23.13 -3.65
CA LEU A 884 43.27 23.62 -4.16
C LEU A 884 43.36 25.11 -4.57
N ARG A 885 42.41 25.52 -5.37
CA ARG A 885 42.25 26.92 -5.75
C ARG A 885 41.48 27.69 -4.68
N PRO A 886 41.74 28.97 -4.47
CA PRO A 886 41.00 29.80 -3.51
C PRO A 886 39.48 29.81 -3.71
N GLU A 887 39.00 29.66 -4.94
CA GLU A 887 37.59 29.63 -5.32
C GLU A 887 36.91 28.27 -5.01
N ASP A 888 37.70 27.21 -4.81
CA ASP A 888 37.19 25.86 -4.53
C ASP A 888 36.69 25.71 -3.08
N ILE A 889 36.96 26.69 -2.21
CA ILE A 889 36.59 26.66 -0.78
C ILE A 889 35.75 27.87 -0.44
N GLY A 890 34.73 27.66 0.34
CA GLY A 890 33.94 28.67 1.04
C GLY A 890 34.12 28.58 2.54
N ALA A 891 33.89 29.69 3.23
CA ALA A 891 33.83 29.76 4.68
C ALA A 891 32.53 30.44 5.10
N GLU A 892 31.98 30.01 6.24
CA GLU A 892 30.76 30.63 6.75
C GLU A 892 30.74 30.62 8.29
N LEU A 893 30.02 31.58 8.83
CA LEU A 893 29.61 31.62 10.22
C LEU A 893 28.30 30.85 10.36
N VAL A 894 28.28 29.91 11.30
CA VAL A 894 27.07 29.18 11.69
C VAL A 894 26.59 29.70 13.02
N VAL A 895 25.36 30.18 13.07
CA VAL A 895 24.69 30.65 14.28
C VAL A 895 23.66 29.61 14.68
N ALA A 896 23.80 29.05 15.86
CA ALA A 896 22.86 28.10 16.44
C ALA A 896 22.15 28.70 17.66
N LYS A 897 20.95 28.22 17.96
CA LYS A 897 20.33 28.45 19.26
C LYS A 897 21.27 27.86 20.32
N GLN A 898 21.30 28.48 21.52
CA GLN A 898 22.14 27.98 22.62
C GLN A 898 22.07 26.45 22.70
N ILE A 899 23.24 25.85 22.64
CA ILE A 899 23.38 24.39 22.63
C ILE A 899 23.29 23.90 24.09
N GLU A 900 22.29 23.08 24.35
CA GLU A 900 22.11 22.42 25.64
C GLU A 900 22.60 20.96 25.57
N TYR A 901 23.22 20.49 26.63
CA TYR A 901 23.76 19.12 26.68
C TYR A 901 22.65 18.10 26.41
N GLY A 902 22.90 17.22 25.45
CA GLY A 902 21.95 16.16 25.06
C GLY A 902 20.80 16.61 24.14
N GLN A 903 20.77 17.87 23.73
CA GLN A 903 19.81 18.37 22.76
C GLN A 903 20.44 18.48 21.36
N PRO A 904 19.66 18.27 20.29
CA PRO A 904 20.13 18.49 18.92
C PRO A 904 20.50 19.96 18.70
N VAL A 905 21.60 20.19 18.00
CA VAL A 905 21.98 21.55 17.57
C VAL A 905 20.95 22.08 16.56
N ASN A 906 20.43 23.28 16.84
CA ASN A 906 19.47 23.94 15.95
C ASN A 906 20.14 25.17 15.31
N VAL A 907 20.61 25.01 14.08
CA VAL A 907 21.16 26.10 13.28
C VAL A 907 20.06 27.09 12.90
N ILE A 908 20.25 28.35 13.24
CA ILE A 908 19.30 29.45 12.97
C ILE A 908 19.64 30.15 11.68
N GLU A 909 20.95 30.32 11.43
CA GLU A 909 21.46 31.10 10.32
C GLU A 909 22.86 30.66 9.94
N THR A 910 23.16 30.69 8.65
CA THR A 910 24.50 30.56 8.10
C THR A 910 24.84 31.79 7.29
N VAL A 911 25.97 32.43 7.58
CA VAL A 911 26.39 33.67 6.91
C VAL A 911 27.73 33.42 6.22
N PRO A 912 27.82 33.51 4.89
CA PRO A 912 29.08 33.31 4.17
C PRO A 912 30.07 34.41 4.51
N LEU A 913 31.36 34.05 4.66
CA LEU A 913 32.45 35.01 4.77
C LEU A 913 32.97 35.36 3.38
N GLU A 914 33.35 36.60 3.21
CA GLU A 914 33.97 37.13 1.98
C GLU A 914 35.48 36.86 1.96
N ARG A 915 36.01 36.47 0.82
CA ARG A 915 37.45 36.26 0.60
C ARG A 915 38.12 37.64 0.49
N THR A 916 38.99 37.95 1.44
CA THR A 916 39.65 39.27 1.53
C THR A 916 41.10 39.28 1.08
N ALA A 917 41.85 38.18 1.23
CA ALA A 917 43.24 38.08 0.81
C ALA A 917 43.63 36.67 0.40
N VAL A 918 44.65 36.58 -0.45
CA VAL A 918 45.30 35.34 -0.86
C VAL A 918 46.82 35.56 -0.83
N GLU A 919 47.50 34.75 0.03
CA GLU A 919 48.97 34.83 0.18
C GLU A 919 49.55 33.41 0.01
N GLY A 920 50.03 33.09 -1.18
CA GLY A 920 50.45 31.74 -1.54
C GLY A 920 49.30 30.74 -1.46
N THR A 921 49.40 29.74 -0.60
CA THR A 921 48.34 28.75 -0.33
C THR A 921 47.39 29.19 0.77
N THR A 922 47.66 30.34 1.46
CA THR A 922 46.82 30.84 2.54
C THR A 922 45.78 31.80 2.01
N VAL A 923 44.52 31.50 2.28
CA VAL A 923 43.36 32.33 1.93
C VAL A 923 42.71 32.86 3.18
N THR A 924 42.46 34.15 3.22
CA THR A 924 41.77 34.84 4.33
C THR A 924 40.32 35.13 3.95
N TYR A 925 39.40 34.72 4.79
CA TYR A 925 37.99 35.04 4.73
C TYR A 925 37.60 35.91 5.96
N ALA A 926 36.77 36.89 5.72
CA ALA A 926 36.29 37.79 6.77
C ALA A 926 34.79 38.09 6.64
N LEU A 927 34.18 38.37 7.79
CA LEU A 927 32.80 38.76 7.92
C LEU A 927 32.69 39.81 8.98
N ASP A 928 32.00 40.91 8.71
CA ASP A 928 31.54 41.85 9.68
C ASP A 928 30.06 41.53 10.02
N TYR A 929 29.87 40.65 11.01
CA TYR A 929 28.58 40.10 11.39
C TYR A 929 27.77 41.13 12.18
N ARG A 930 26.50 41.28 11.80
CA ARG A 930 25.53 42.11 12.52
C ARG A 930 24.32 41.25 12.90
N SER A 931 24.14 40.99 14.19
CA SER A 931 22.98 40.27 14.67
C SER A 931 21.71 41.14 14.59
N GLY A 932 20.68 40.61 13.95
CA GLY A 932 19.33 41.16 13.92
C GLY A 932 18.41 40.66 15.03
N ARG A 933 18.89 39.76 15.91
CA ARG A 933 18.08 39.10 16.93
C ARG A 933 18.75 39.17 18.31
N SER A 934 17.91 39.31 19.35
CA SER A 934 18.33 39.19 20.74
C SER A 934 18.12 37.73 21.23
N GLY A 935 19.00 37.26 22.12
CA GLY A 935 18.92 35.92 22.71
C GLY A 935 20.29 35.35 23.03
N SER A 936 20.33 34.10 23.48
CA SER A 936 21.58 33.34 23.65
C SER A 936 21.80 32.45 22.44
N PHE A 937 22.94 32.64 21.78
CA PHE A 937 23.32 31.90 20.57
C PHE A 937 24.74 31.37 20.73
N ASP A 938 24.98 30.20 20.11
CA ASP A 938 26.33 29.67 19.92
C ASP A 938 26.73 29.92 18.46
N VAL A 939 27.98 30.32 18.27
CA VAL A 939 28.52 30.59 16.93
C VAL A 939 29.75 29.77 16.67
N ALA A 940 29.90 29.28 15.45
CA ALA A 940 31.08 28.54 15.00
C ALA A 940 31.38 28.86 13.55
N LEU A 941 32.66 28.72 13.18
CA LEU A 941 33.08 28.84 11.78
C LEU A 941 33.30 27.47 11.15
N ARG A 942 32.94 27.32 9.88
CA ARG A 942 33.25 26.12 9.12
C ARG A 942 33.67 26.48 7.70
N ILE A 943 34.44 25.57 7.14
CA ILE A 943 34.85 25.62 5.74
C ILE A 943 34.27 24.45 4.95
N TYR A 944 33.95 24.67 3.69
CA TYR A 944 33.32 23.70 2.82
C TYR A 944 33.78 23.86 1.36
N PRO A 945 33.70 22.81 0.51
CA PRO A 945 33.93 22.94 -0.91
C PRO A 945 32.89 23.84 -1.57
N SER A 946 33.31 24.76 -2.39
CA SER A 946 32.43 25.72 -3.10
C SER A 946 32.57 25.58 -4.60
N ASN A 947 31.43 25.33 -5.25
CA ASN A 947 31.34 25.32 -6.71
C ASN A 947 29.93 25.82 -7.11
N PRO A 948 29.83 26.84 -7.96
CA PRO A 948 28.54 27.42 -8.37
C PRO A 948 27.65 26.46 -9.17
N HIS A 949 28.21 25.35 -9.67
CA HIS A 949 27.50 24.35 -10.44
C HIS A 949 26.94 23.20 -9.58
N LEU A 950 27.15 23.19 -8.25
CA LEU A 950 26.49 22.25 -7.37
C LEU A 950 25.01 22.63 -7.17
N PRO A 951 24.06 21.69 -7.25
CA PRO A 951 22.64 21.97 -7.07
C PRO A 951 22.31 22.44 -5.63
N HIS A 952 22.98 21.88 -4.67
CA HIS A 952 22.91 22.22 -3.25
C HIS A 952 24.16 21.68 -2.53
N ARG A 953 24.41 22.15 -1.31
CA ARG A 953 25.61 21.81 -0.55
C ARG A 953 25.72 20.31 -0.22
N MET A 954 24.60 19.63 0.07
CA MET A 954 24.58 18.21 0.38
C MET A 954 24.97 17.31 -0.80
N ASP A 955 25.04 17.86 -2.02
CA ASP A 955 25.51 17.12 -3.19
C ASP A 955 27.00 16.74 -3.09
N PHE A 956 27.78 17.52 -2.33
CA PHE A 956 29.19 17.25 -2.01
C PHE A 956 29.51 17.80 -0.63
N ALA A 957 29.13 17.08 0.42
CA ALA A 957 28.97 17.54 1.79
C ALA A 957 30.24 17.47 2.66
N LEU A 958 31.44 17.70 2.10
CA LEU A 958 32.64 17.82 2.90
C LEU A 958 32.60 19.09 3.76
N VAL A 959 33.10 19.00 5.00
CA VAL A 959 33.14 20.12 5.93
C VAL A 959 34.31 19.97 6.90
N LYS A 960 34.89 21.10 7.34
CA LYS A 960 35.79 21.16 8.51
C LYS A 960 35.36 22.32 9.39
N TRP A 961 35.34 22.06 10.68
CA TRP A 961 34.98 23.04 11.70
C TRP A 961 36.23 23.69 12.29
N ALA A 962 36.14 24.96 12.63
CA ALA A 962 37.17 25.75 13.25
C ALA A 962 37.06 25.73 14.77
#